data_d790839db0b5bbbd399e46332e3f7684
#
_entry.id   d790839db0b5bbbd399e46332e3f7684
#
_cell.length_a   1.000
_cell.length_b   1.000
_cell.length_c   1.000
_cell.angle_alpha   90.00
_cell.angle_beta   90.00
_cell.angle_gamma   90.00
#
_symmetry.space_group_name_H-M   'P 1'
#
loop_
_entity.id
_entity.type
_entity.pdbx_description
1 polymer ?
#
loop_
_entity_poly.entity_id
_entity_poly.type
_entity_poly.pdbx_seq_one_letter_code
_entity_poly.pdbx_strand_id
1 'polypeptide(L)'
;MKKFKTVILALVLMLPLFRLDAFADNNTEMRGVWVSSVYNMDWPQTKNNITAQKKEYTDLLDKLKSVEMNTVIVQIRPKSDALYKSSINPWSEYLTGTQGKDPGYDPLVFLIDEAHKRGMEFHAWLNPYRITTSGTDTSKLASNNPAVLHPDWVVKHSISNGEALIYNPGLPEVRQYIVDTVKEIVTNYNVDGIHFDDYFYRSGIDDDETYKMYGNGMSKDDWRRENVNTLLQEVKSCIKSIKPNVKFGVSPSGIWKNKSSDSTGSDTRGKESYYSDYADTRTWIKRNLVDYITPQIYWPIGYSAADYSKLIPWWANEVKGSNVDLYIGQGVYKQGESSNSNQNIAAEIKDEINLNRQYSEIKGSMYFSARDIIKNTTLQNDLKDIYSDKPKVKPLKGSTRYETATTISKEGWPNGANTVVITSGNSIVDGVTATPLATSYDAPILLSDKDTLTDYTSTELRRLNPKKVIVIGGESVVSNKVITELKRLLPNATTNRIGGIDRYETSLKIAKEIDYINPINKIYVAGGYGEVDALSIAAKAGEEKQPIILMPKDNVDFNSYNWLKSKNLQNAYFIGGNAVLSDNIILKINEITSNNVLSNRVSGDDRQETNGKVIEKFYTNSSYEKVLVTKSNPLVDALTAGPLAAKLKSPIVIVGNSVSKTQSNILEPKKSSLVYEIGGGINTNSINHVTELLK
;
A
#
# COMPACT_ATOMS: atom_id res chain seq x y z
N MET A 1 10.89 -37.83 -62.64
CA MET A 1 10.60 -37.97 -61.21
C MET A 1 11.63 -37.18 -60.44
N LYS A 2 11.33 -35.91 -60.06
CA LYS A 2 12.17 -35.05 -59.24
C LYS A 2 11.44 -34.79 -57.90
N LYS A 3 12.04 -35.20 -56.80
CA LYS A 3 11.54 -34.99 -55.42
C LYS A 3 11.83 -33.55 -55.01
N PHE A 4 10.80 -32.77 -54.73
CA PHE A 4 10.91 -31.49 -54.04
C PHE A 4 11.03 -31.74 -52.53
N LYS A 5 12.10 -31.24 -51.93
CA LYS A 5 12.24 -31.14 -50.47
C LYS A 5 11.77 -29.76 -50.03
N THR A 6 10.69 -29.70 -49.28
CA THR A 6 10.22 -28.48 -48.64
C THR A 6 11.01 -28.26 -47.35
N VAL A 7 11.76 -27.16 -47.29
CA VAL A 7 12.41 -26.69 -46.06
C VAL A 7 11.46 -25.72 -45.36
N ILE A 8 10.97 -26.09 -44.18
CA ILE A 8 10.20 -25.20 -43.31
C ILE A 8 11.20 -24.41 -42.48
N LEU A 9 11.29 -23.11 -42.73
CA LEU A 9 12.06 -22.16 -41.92
C LEU A 9 11.20 -21.68 -40.74
N ALA A 10 11.48 -22.17 -39.56
CA ALA A 10 10.85 -21.70 -38.34
C ALA A 10 11.45 -20.36 -37.93
N LEU A 11 10.68 -19.29 -38.09
CA LEU A 11 11.02 -17.94 -37.63
C LEU A 11 10.68 -17.88 -36.14
N VAL A 12 11.68 -17.97 -35.26
CA VAL A 12 11.53 -17.71 -33.81
C VAL A 12 11.50 -16.20 -33.60
N LEU A 13 10.33 -15.65 -33.41
CA LEU A 13 10.13 -14.29 -32.93
C LEU A 13 10.56 -14.20 -31.46
N MET A 14 11.72 -13.66 -31.18
CA MET A 14 12.12 -13.18 -29.85
C MET A 14 11.30 -11.94 -29.54
N LEU A 15 10.19 -12.09 -28.79
CA LEU A 15 9.54 -11.00 -28.09
C LEU A 15 10.40 -10.65 -26.86
N PRO A 16 10.75 -9.39 -26.64
CA PRO A 16 11.35 -8.99 -25.38
C PRO A 16 10.32 -9.18 -24.26
N LEU A 17 10.62 -10.06 -23.32
CA LEU A 17 9.92 -10.17 -22.05
C LEU A 17 10.12 -8.84 -21.29
N PHE A 18 9.21 -7.91 -21.48
CA PHE A 18 9.01 -6.86 -20.48
C PHE A 18 8.57 -7.55 -19.20
N ARG A 19 9.45 -7.60 -18.20
CA ARG A 19 9.02 -7.82 -16.83
C ARG A 19 8.09 -6.67 -16.47
N LEU A 20 6.81 -6.93 -16.49
CA LEU A 20 5.86 -6.18 -15.65
C LEU A 20 6.29 -6.49 -14.22
N ASP A 21 6.95 -5.55 -13.56
CA ASP A 21 7.01 -5.52 -12.12
C ASP A 21 5.55 -5.43 -11.66
N ALA A 22 5.02 -6.56 -11.23
CA ALA A 22 3.72 -6.61 -10.60
C ALA A 22 3.85 -5.77 -9.33
N PHE A 23 3.19 -4.60 -9.32
CA PHE A 23 2.93 -3.89 -8.08
C PHE A 23 2.26 -4.90 -7.16
N ALA A 24 2.89 -5.18 -6.01
CA ALA A 24 2.31 -6.03 -5.00
C ALA A 24 0.94 -5.45 -4.65
N ASP A 25 -0.10 -6.20 -4.92
CA ASP A 25 -1.45 -5.84 -4.54
C ASP A 25 -1.46 -5.69 -3.01
N ASN A 26 -1.72 -4.49 -2.49
CA ASN A 26 -1.77 -4.21 -1.05
C ASN A 26 -2.80 -5.09 -0.32
N ASN A 27 -3.66 -5.78 -1.05
CA ASN A 27 -4.63 -6.74 -0.54
C ASN A 27 -4.03 -8.08 -0.08
N THR A 28 -2.76 -8.36 -0.36
CA THR A 28 -2.10 -9.62 0.02
C THR A 28 -1.30 -9.52 1.33
N GLU A 29 -1.00 -8.33 1.84
CA GLU A 29 -0.26 -8.15 3.08
C GLU A 29 -1.13 -8.54 4.29
N MET A 30 -0.65 -9.50 5.10
CA MET A 30 -1.31 -9.87 6.36
C MET A 30 -1.24 -8.71 7.37
N ARG A 31 -2.38 -8.29 7.87
CA ARG A 31 -2.54 -7.28 8.92
C ARG A 31 -3.35 -7.92 10.04
N GLY A 32 -2.67 -8.85 10.74
CA GLY A 32 -3.29 -9.73 11.71
C GLY A 32 -3.29 -9.14 13.12
N VAL A 33 -4.30 -9.50 13.91
CA VAL A 33 -4.38 -9.09 15.32
C VAL A 33 -4.77 -10.28 16.18
N TRP A 34 -3.99 -10.54 17.25
CA TRP A 34 -4.37 -11.52 18.26
C TRP A 34 -5.45 -10.98 19.17
N VAL A 35 -6.47 -11.82 19.38
CA VAL A 35 -7.59 -11.59 20.31
C VAL A 35 -7.53 -12.68 21.39
N SER A 36 -6.97 -12.35 22.54
CA SER A 36 -6.76 -13.28 23.64
C SER A 36 -7.99 -13.43 24.52
N SER A 37 -8.39 -14.66 24.79
CA SER A 37 -9.49 -14.98 25.72
C SER A 37 -9.02 -15.33 27.13
N VAL A 38 -7.76 -15.79 27.26
CA VAL A 38 -7.19 -16.11 28.57
C VAL A 38 -7.24 -14.90 29.50
N TYR A 39 -7.68 -15.11 30.73
CA TYR A 39 -7.93 -14.04 31.71
C TYR A 39 -8.95 -12.98 31.25
N ASN A 40 -9.79 -13.26 30.26
CA ASN A 40 -10.69 -12.31 29.63
C ASN A 40 -9.96 -11.02 29.15
N MET A 41 -8.76 -11.19 28.57
CA MET A 41 -7.85 -10.09 28.25
C MET A 41 -8.41 -9.16 27.17
N ASP A 42 -8.76 -9.72 26.01
CA ASP A 42 -9.33 -8.96 24.89
C ASP A 42 -10.82 -9.24 24.73
N TRP A 43 -11.23 -10.53 24.70
CA TRP A 43 -12.61 -10.96 24.55
C TRP A 43 -12.83 -12.40 25.08
N PRO A 44 -13.98 -12.74 25.71
CA PRO A 44 -14.99 -11.78 26.21
C PRO A 44 -14.54 -11.10 27.51
N GLN A 45 -14.88 -9.84 27.70
CA GLN A 45 -14.62 -9.15 28.98
C GLN A 45 -15.76 -9.37 29.97
N THR A 46 -16.97 -9.48 29.48
CA THR A 46 -18.18 -9.76 30.32
C THR A 46 -18.47 -11.25 30.32
N LYS A 47 -18.62 -11.83 31.52
CA LYS A 47 -18.98 -13.24 31.68
C LYS A 47 -20.50 -13.40 31.79
N ASN A 48 -21.01 -14.55 31.32
CA ASN A 48 -22.40 -14.97 31.49
C ASN A 48 -23.45 -13.96 30.99
N ASN A 49 -23.13 -13.23 29.91
CA ASN A 49 -24.02 -12.28 29.26
C ASN A 49 -23.82 -12.29 27.74
N ILE A 50 -24.67 -13.03 27.03
CA ILE A 50 -24.58 -13.25 25.58
C ILE A 50 -24.61 -11.91 24.79
N THR A 51 -25.55 -11.01 25.16
CA THR A 51 -25.72 -9.74 24.45
C THR A 51 -24.50 -8.86 24.60
N ALA A 52 -23.93 -8.77 25.81
CA ALA A 52 -22.71 -8.00 26.04
C ALA A 52 -21.53 -8.60 25.28
N GLN A 53 -21.30 -9.92 25.35
CA GLN A 53 -20.22 -10.60 24.67
C GLN A 53 -20.26 -10.37 23.13
N LYS A 54 -21.47 -10.49 22.55
CA LYS A 54 -21.67 -10.22 21.11
C LYS A 54 -21.38 -8.77 20.76
N LYS A 55 -21.84 -7.82 21.57
CA LYS A 55 -21.59 -6.40 21.33
C LYS A 55 -20.10 -6.06 21.47
N GLU A 56 -19.43 -6.55 22.51
CA GLU A 56 -17.99 -6.37 22.72
C GLU A 56 -17.19 -6.80 21.49
N TYR A 57 -17.53 -7.96 20.92
CA TYR A 57 -16.81 -8.47 19.74
C TYR A 57 -17.08 -7.67 18.48
N THR A 58 -18.33 -7.29 18.22
CA THR A 58 -18.65 -6.46 17.06
C THR A 58 -17.98 -5.09 17.15
N ASP A 59 -18.01 -4.44 18.32
CA ASP A 59 -17.33 -3.16 18.53
C ASP A 59 -15.80 -3.28 18.35
N LEU A 60 -15.21 -4.39 18.82
CA LEU A 60 -13.79 -4.70 18.64
C LEU A 60 -13.45 -4.84 17.17
N LEU A 61 -14.20 -5.63 16.40
CA LEU A 61 -13.97 -5.83 14.97
C LEU A 61 -14.14 -4.53 14.16
N ASP A 62 -15.16 -3.72 14.49
CA ASP A 62 -15.38 -2.43 13.82
C ASP A 62 -14.19 -1.49 14.03
N LYS A 63 -13.64 -1.46 15.24
CA LYS A 63 -12.42 -0.70 15.53
C LYS A 63 -11.20 -1.21 14.76
N LEU A 64 -10.97 -2.53 14.76
CA LEU A 64 -9.84 -3.13 14.03
C LEU A 64 -9.97 -2.91 12.52
N LYS A 65 -11.18 -3.04 11.96
CA LYS A 65 -11.43 -2.74 10.55
C LYS A 65 -11.18 -1.28 10.21
N SER A 66 -11.54 -0.35 11.10
CA SER A 66 -11.32 1.08 10.90
C SER A 66 -9.85 1.50 10.84
N VAL A 67 -8.93 0.63 11.27
CA VAL A 67 -7.48 0.79 11.19
C VAL A 67 -6.84 -0.20 10.21
N GLU A 68 -7.62 -0.66 9.24
CA GLU A 68 -7.21 -1.47 8.08
C GLU A 68 -6.73 -2.90 8.42
N MET A 69 -7.08 -3.45 9.60
CA MET A 69 -6.79 -4.86 9.88
C MET A 69 -7.66 -5.77 9.01
N ASN A 70 -7.08 -6.88 8.54
CA ASN A 70 -7.76 -7.81 7.64
C ASN A 70 -7.84 -9.25 8.16
N THR A 71 -7.24 -9.54 9.31
CA THR A 71 -7.23 -10.89 9.90
C THR A 71 -7.30 -10.80 11.42
N VAL A 72 -8.13 -11.65 12.04
CA VAL A 72 -8.17 -11.83 13.50
C VAL A 72 -7.75 -13.25 13.87
N ILE A 73 -6.85 -13.34 14.84
CA ILE A 73 -6.36 -14.61 15.38
C ILE A 73 -6.95 -14.75 16.80
N VAL A 74 -8.10 -15.43 16.90
CA VAL A 74 -8.92 -15.48 18.12
C VAL A 74 -8.62 -16.73 18.92
N GLN A 75 -8.27 -16.55 20.19
CA GLN A 75 -7.98 -17.64 21.13
C GLN A 75 -9.27 -18.36 21.54
N ILE A 76 -9.59 -19.45 20.85
CA ILE A 76 -10.80 -20.24 21.07
C ILE A 76 -10.59 -21.44 21.99
N ARG A 77 -9.33 -21.81 22.23
CA ARG A 77 -8.93 -22.87 23.17
C ARG A 77 -7.72 -22.41 24.01
N PRO A 78 -7.97 -21.56 25.03
CA PRO A 78 -6.91 -21.00 25.88
C PRO A 78 -6.28 -22.02 26.81
N LYS A 79 -7.02 -23.05 27.16
CA LYS A 79 -6.61 -24.17 28.02
C LYS A 79 -7.20 -25.47 27.48
N SER A 80 -7.32 -26.47 28.35
CA SER A 80 -8.05 -27.71 28.13
C SER A 80 -9.58 -27.49 28.17
N ASP A 81 -10.06 -26.45 27.51
CA ASP A 81 -11.47 -26.05 27.42
C ASP A 81 -11.72 -25.30 26.09
N ALA A 82 -12.98 -25.07 25.72
CA ALA A 82 -13.35 -24.54 24.42
C ALA A 82 -14.30 -23.35 24.51
N LEU A 83 -14.10 -22.34 23.63
CA LEU A 83 -15.05 -21.25 23.39
C LEU A 83 -15.99 -21.58 22.21
N TYR A 84 -16.27 -22.86 22.00
CA TYR A 84 -17.14 -23.38 20.95
C TYR A 84 -17.82 -24.68 21.42
N LYS A 85 -18.89 -25.06 20.75
CA LYS A 85 -19.57 -26.34 21.04
C LYS A 85 -18.68 -27.50 20.63
N SER A 86 -18.05 -28.13 21.64
CA SER A 86 -17.12 -29.26 21.44
C SER A 86 -17.71 -30.53 22.04
N SER A 87 -17.47 -31.67 21.38
CA SER A 87 -17.73 -33.01 21.91
C SER A 87 -16.54 -33.54 22.72
N ILE A 88 -15.38 -32.87 22.63
CA ILE A 88 -14.10 -33.32 23.18
C ILE A 88 -13.72 -32.51 24.42
N ASN A 89 -13.93 -31.19 24.38
CA ASN A 89 -13.48 -30.26 25.41
C ASN A 89 -14.69 -29.65 26.15
N PRO A 90 -14.62 -29.39 27.47
CA PRO A 90 -15.66 -28.67 28.21
C PRO A 90 -15.71 -27.20 27.78
N TRP A 91 -16.86 -26.53 28.00
CA TRP A 91 -16.97 -25.09 27.82
C TRP A 91 -15.98 -24.33 28.70
N SER A 92 -15.39 -23.28 28.14
CA SER A 92 -14.41 -22.46 28.84
C SER A 92 -15.07 -21.61 29.96
N GLU A 93 -14.39 -21.53 31.10
CA GLU A 93 -14.77 -20.64 32.20
C GLU A 93 -14.78 -19.15 31.83
N TYR A 94 -14.05 -18.77 30.78
CA TYR A 94 -13.99 -17.38 30.33
C TYR A 94 -15.30 -16.90 29.73
N LEU A 95 -16.18 -17.79 29.30
CA LEU A 95 -17.54 -17.47 28.83
C LEU A 95 -18.54 -17.20 29.96
N THR A 96 -18.53 -18.05 30.96
CA THR A 96 -19.60 -18.07 31.96
C THR A 96 -19.13 -17.83 33.39
N GLY A 97 -17.81 -17.90 33.64
CA GLY A 97 -17.21 -17.90 34.97
C GLY A 97 -17.01 -19.30 35.55
N THR A 98 -17.53 -20.36 34.90
CA THR A 98 -17.42 -21.75 35.37
C THR A 98 -17.13 -22.67 34.19
N GLN A 99 -16.04 -23.47 34.27
CA GLN A 99 -15.72 -24.43 33.25
C GLN A 99 -16.80 -25.51 33.13
N GLY A 100 -17.16 -25.90 31.93
CA GLY A 100 -18.21 -26.88 31.64
C GLY A 100 -19.62 -26.34 31.59
N LYS A 101 -19.86 -25.09 32.05
CA LYS A 101 -21.18 -24.46 31.97
C LYS A 101 -21.46 -23.94 30.57
N ASP A 102 -22.55 -24.45 29.96
CA ASP A 102 -23.02 -24.00 28.66
C ASP A 102 -23.37 -22.50 28.66
N PRO A 103 -22.78 -21.69 27.73
CA PRO A 103 -23.10 -20.26 27.64
C PRO A 103 -24.43 -19.96 26.96
N GLY A 104 -25.17 -20.97 26.44
CA GLY A 104 -26.45 -20.83 25.76
C GLY A 104 -26.39 -20.40 24.31
N TYR A 105 -25.21 -20.39 23.70
CA TYR A 105 -24.99 -20.14 22.29
C TYR A 105 -23.63 -20.74 21.86
N ASP A 106 -23.39 -20.88 20.56
CA ASP A 106 -22.06 -21.23 20.03
C ASP A 106 -21.29 -19.96 19.66
N PRO A 107 -20.31 -19.53 20.48
CA PRO A 107 -19.52 -18.34 20.20
C PRO A 107 -18.78 -18.42 18.88
N LEU A 108 -18.18 -19.56 18.51
CA LEU A 108 -17.29 -19.66 17.35
C LEU A 108 -18.02 -19.41 16.04
N VAL A 109 -19.26 -19.88 15.89
CA VAL A 109 -20.10 -19.55 14.72
C VAL A 109 -20.27 -18.05 14.60
N PHE A 110 -20.64 -17.40 15.70
CA PHE A 110 -20.84 -15.95 15.73
C PHE A 110 -19.55 -15.17 15.42
N LEU A 111 -18.42 -15.59 16.00
CA LEU A 111 -17.12 -14.91 15.83
C LEU A 111 -16.65 -14.94 14.36
N ILE A 112 -16.77 -16.09 13.72
CA ILE A 112 -16.42 -16.28 12.31
C ILE A 112 -17.32 -15.43 11.41
N ASP A 113 -18.65 -15.52 11.61
CA ASP A 113 -19.61 -14.79 10.79
C ASP A 113 -19.39 -13.28 10.84
N GLU A 114 -19.13 -12.74 12.05
CA GLU A 114 -18.90 -11.30 12.21
C GLU A 114 -17.56 -10.84 11.63
N ALA A 115 -16.52 -11.68 11.67
CA ALA A 115 -15.24 -11.40 10.98
C ALA A 115 -15.43 -11.40 9.47
N HIS A 116 -16.06 -12.43 8.90
CA HIS A 116 -16.31 -12.56 7.46
C HIS A 116 -17.23 -11.46 6.91
N LYS A 117 -18.27 -11.03 7.65
CA LYS A 117 -19.10 -9.88 7.27
C LYS A 117 -18.30 -8.60 7.07
N ARG A 118 -17.15 -8.46 7.72
CA ARG A 118 -16.24 -7.31 7.60
C ARG A 118 -15.10 -7.55 6.61
N GLY A 119 -15.10 -8.67 5.90
CA GLY A 119 -14.02 -9.07 4.99
C GLY A 119 -12.70 -9.30 5.71
N MET A 120 -12.76 -9.90 6.91
CA MET A 120 -11.58 -10.28 7.71
C MET A 120 -11.45 -11.80 7.75
N GLU A 121 -10.24 -12.33 7.54
CA GLU A 121 -9.94 -13.74 7.80
C GLU A 121 -10.04 -14.03 9.31
N PHE A 122 -10.50 -15.24 9.66
CA PHE A 122 -10.60 -15.73 11.02
C PHE A 122 -9.68 -16.94 11.24
N HIS A 123 -8.63 -16.77 12.04
CA HIS A 123 -7.76 -17.86 12.45
C HIS A 123 -8.08 -18.29 13.89
N ALA A 124 -8.39 -19.57 14.06
CA ALA A 124 -8.67 -20.16 15.34
C ALA A 124 -7.37 -20.46 16.10
N TRP A 125 -7.13 -19.75 17.21
CA TRP A 125 -5.93 -19.92 18.01
C TRP A 125 -6.17 -20.89 19.18
N LEU A 126 -5.30 -21.89 19.28
CA LEU A 126 -5.30 -22.92 20.31
C LEU A 126 -3.96 -22.94 21.06
N ASN A 127 -4.02 -23.11 22.38
CA ASN A 127 -2.91 -23.55 23.20
C ASN A 127 -2.95 -25.10 23.28
N PRO A 128 -2.07 -25.85 22.59
CA PRO A 128 -2.27 -27.29 22.45
C PRO A 128 -2.15 -28.07 23.76
N TYR A 129 -1.25 -27.69 24.65
CA TYR A 129 -0.95 -28.52 25.84
C TYR A 129 -1.43 -27.94 27.16
N ARG A 130 -1.80 -26.66 27.24
CA ARG A 130 -2.14 -25.98 28.49
C ARG A 130 -3.40 -26.57 29.14
N ILE A 131 -3.31 -27.00 30.42
CA ILE A 131 -4.44 -27.44 31.22
C ILE A 131 -4.85 -26.33 32.20
N THR A 132 -3.90 -25.79 32.97
CA THR A 132 -4.14 -24.68 33.89
C THR A 132 -3.18 -23.52 33.62
N THR A 133 -3.55 -22.30 34.01
CA THR A 133 -2.65 -21.14 33.99
C THR A 133 -1.85 -21.03 35.27
N SER A 134 -2.35 -21.62 36.38
CA SER A 134 -1.71 -21.71 37.68
C SER A 134 -2.41 -22.80 38.51
N GLY A 135 -1.69 -23.39 39.46
CA GLY A 135 -2.18 -24.44 40.35
C GLY A 135 -2.26 -25.82 39.68
N THR A 136 -2.30 -26.84 40.55
CA THR A 136 -2.22 -28.26 40.12
C THR A 136 -3.44 -29.08 40.58
N ASP A 137 -4.49 -28.42 41.08
CA ASP A 137 -5.69 -29.05 41.60
C ASP A 137 -6.70 -29.33 40.48
N THR A 138 -6.75 -30.58 40.01
CA THR A 138 -7.67 -31.04 38.95
C THR A 138 -9.12 -31.11 39.39
N SER A 139 -9.41 -31.11 40.70
CA SER A 139 -10.80 -31.11 41.20
C SER A 139 -11.59 -29.82 40.86
N LYS A 140 -10.88 -28.77 40.46
CA LYS A 140 -11.45 -27.50 39.98
C LYS A 140 -11.84 -27.51 38.52
N LEU A 141 -11.43 -28.54 37.79
CA LEU A 141 -11.78 -28.71 36.37
C LEU A 141 -13.18 -29.35 36.25
N ALA A 142 -13.82 -29.16 35.10
CA ALA A 142 -15.08 -29.84 34.81
C ALA A 142 -14.87 -31.37 34.76
N SER A 143 -15.87 -32.14 35.21
CA SER A 143 -15.79 -33.59 35.27
C SER A 143 -15.55 -34.27 33.92
N ASN A 144 -15.95 -33.63 32.85
CA ASN A 144 -15.68 -34.09 31.45
C ASN A 144 -14.41 -33.49 30.87
N ASN A 145 -13.55 -32.85 31.66
CA ASN A 145 -12.27 -32.35 31.16
C ASN A 145 -11.34 -33.54 30.88
N PRO A 146 -10.68 -33.62 29.70
CA PRO A 146 -9.76 -34.72 29.40
C PRO A 146 -8.65 -34.89 30.43
N ALA A 147 -8.20 -33.84 31.10
CA ALA A 147 -7.21 -33.95 32.19
C ALA A 147 -7.78 -34.62 33.45
N VAL A 148 -9.08 -34.67 33.65
CA VAL A 148 -9.76 -35.39 34.73
C VAL A 148 -10.03 -36.83 34.30
N LEU A 149 -10.38 -37.05 33.02
CA LEU A 149 -10.66 -38.39 32.47
C LEU A 149 -9.40 -39.19 32.25
N HIS A 150 -8.28 -38.55 31.98
CA HIS A 150 -6.98 -39.13 31.69
C HIS A 150 -5.89 -38.49 32.56
N PRO A 151 -5.84 -38.80 33.87
CA PRO A 151 -4.84 -38.24 34.78
C PRO A 151 -3.41 -38.68 34.43
N ASP A 152 -3.24 -39.78 33.73
CA ASP A 152 -1.98 -40.28 33.17
C ASP A 152 -1.40 -39.42 32.04
N TRP A 153 -2.20 -38.52 31.44
CA TRP A 153 -1.75 -37.55 30.43
C TRP A 153 -1.18 -36.26 31.06
N VAL A 154 -1.38 -36.05 32.36
CA VAL A 154 -1.13 -34.78 33.03
C VAL A 154 0.26 -34.75 33.65
N VAL A 155 1.02 -33.71 33.36
CA VAL A 155 2.30 -33.42 34.00
C VAL A 155 2.31 -32.02 34.56
N LYS A 156 3.12 -31.79 35.59
CA LYS A 156 3.36 -30.46 36.17
C LYS A 156 4.48 -29.76 35.45
N HIS A 157 4.43 -28.46 35.43
CA HIS A 157 5.55 -27.63 35.00
C HIS A 157 5.70 -26.41 35.90
N SER A 158 6.92 -25.86 35.94
CA SER A 158 7.23 -24.66 36.72
C SER A 158 6.68 -23.40 36.04
N ILE A 159 6.11 -22.51 36.83
CA ILE A 159 5.75 -21.13 36.48
C ILE A 159 6.41 -20.15 37.47
N SER A 160 6.39 -18.84 37.18
CA SER A 160 7.06 -17.82 38.03
C SER A 160 6.69 -17.89 39.50
N ASN A 161 5.44 -18.24 39.82
CA ASN A 161 4.91 -18.32 41.18
C ASN A 161 4.25 -19.67 41.48
N GLY A 162 5.03 -20.79 41.36
CA GLY A 162 4.56 -22.13 41.67
C GLY A 162 4.55 -23.08 40.49
N GLU A 163 3.49 -23.90 40.40
CA GLU A 163 3.34 -24.92 39.35
C GLU A 163 2.00 -24.76 38.63
N ALA A 164 1.95 -25.26 37.41
CA ALA A 164 0.75 -25.42 36.61
C ALA A 164 0.72 -26.81 35.94
N LEU A 165 -0.41 -27.16 35.32
CA LEU A 165 -0.61 -28.43 34.63
C LEU A 165 -0.57 -28.24 33.12
N ILE A 166 0.09 -29.18 32.43
CA ILE A 166 0.02 -29.37 30.99
C ILE A 166 -0.19 -30.84 30.65
N TYR A 167 -0.68 -31.12 29.46
CA TYR A 167 -0.62 -32.45 28.89
C TYR A 167 0.83 -32.81 28.56
N ASN A 168 1.21 -34.09 28.78
CA ASN A 168 2.53 -34.61 28.46
C ASN A 168 2.74 -34.66 26.91
N PRO A 169 3.59 -33.80 26.33
CA PRO A 169 3.74 -33.75 24.88
C PRO A 169 4.41 -34.99 24.27
N GLY A 170 5.01 -35.84 25.11
CA GLY A 170 5.66 -37.06 24.71
C GLY A 170 4.70 -38.23 24.45
N LEU A 171 3.45 -38.13 24.88
CA LEU A 171 2.45 -39.19 24.74
C LEU A 171 1.78 -39.15 23.37
N PRO A 172 1.78 -40.26 22.60
CA PRO A 172 1.05 -40.37 21.32
C PRO A 172 -0.46 -40.07 21.46
N GLU A 173 -1.07 -40.49 22.56
CA GLU A 173 -2.49 -40.31 22.87
C GLU A 173 -2.84 -38.81 23.06
N VAL A 174 -1.98 -38.06 23.72
CA VAL A 174 -2.11 -36.59 23.85
C VAL A 174 -2.00 -35.93 22.49
N ARG A 175 -1.09 -36.38 21.65
CA ARG A 175 -0.95 -35.84 20.29
C ARG A 175 -2.22 -36.09 19.46
N GLN A 176 -2.74 -37.35 19.53
CA GLN A 176 -3.99 -37.70 18.84
C GLN A 176 -5.17 -36.87 19.34
N TYR A 177 -5.29 -36.64 20.66
CA TYR A 177 -6.32 -35.77 21.24
C TYR A 177 -6.27 -34.32 20.69
N ILE A 178 -5.06 -33.78 20.50
CA ILE A 178 -4.91 -32.43 19.93
C ILE A 178 -5.30 -32.44 18.44
N VAL A 179 -4.90 -33.47 17.69
CA VAL A 179 -5.30 -33.64 16.29
C VAL A 179 -6.81 -33.76 16.15
N ASP A 180 -7.47 -34.54 17.02
CA ASP A 180 -8.93 -34.69 17.02
C ASP A 180 -9.65 -33.38 17.39
N THR A 181 -9.10 -32.61 18.30
CA THR A 181 -9.60 -31.26 18.62
C THR A 181 -9.54 -30.34 17.39
N VAL A 182 -8.43 -30.31 16.65
CA VAL A 182 -8.30 -29.53 15.42
C VAL A 182 -9.22 -30.05 14.32
N LYS A 183 -9.34 -31.39 14.20
CA LYS A 183 -10.26 -32.05 13.27
C LYS A 183 -11.70 -31.62 13.51
N GLU A 184 -12.15 -31.60 14.79
CA GLU A 184 -13.48 -31.14 15.16
C GLU A 184 -13.74 -29.71 14.69
N ILE A 185 -12.78 -28.79 14.91
CA ILE A 185 -12.91 -27.39 14.51
C ILE A 185 -12.99 -27.25 12.99
N VAL A 186 -12.03 -27.83 12.26
CA VAL A 186 -11.96 -27.69 10.79
C VAL A 186 -13.16 -28.35 10.12
N THR A 187 -13.70 -29.43 10.68
CA THR A 187 -14.88 -30.10 10.13
C THR A 187 -16.15 -29.27 10.31
N ASN A 188 -16.36 -28.69 11.49
CA ASN A 188 -17.64 -28.11 11.89
C ASN A 188 -17.72 -26.58 11.65
N TYR A 189 -16.58 -25.89 11.50
CA TYR A 189 -16.54 -24.43 11.43
C TYR A 189 -15.81 -23.92 10.19
N ASN A 190 -16.23 -22.76 9.68
CA ASN A 190 -15.65 -22.16 8.47
C ASN A 190 -14.48 -21.22 8.82
N VAL A 191 -13.47 -21.77 9.51
CA VAL A 191 -12.22 -21.04 9.80
C VAL A 191 -11.33 -20.92 8.56
N ASP A 192 -10.59 -19.82 8.45
CA ASP A 192 -9.59 -19.59 7.38
C ASP A 192 -8.22 -20.15 7.78
N GLY A 193 -7.96 -20.24 9.08
CA GLY A 193 -6.72 -20.81 9.61
C GLY A 193 -6.86 -21.43 11.00
N ILE A 194 -5.91 -22.30 11.32
CA ILE A 194 -5.60 -22.79 12.67
C ILE A 194 -4.26 -22.19 13.08
N HIS A 195 -4.16 -21.73 14.31
CA HIS A 195 -2.97 -21.08 14.84
C HIS A 195 -2.57 -21.66 16.20
N PHE A 196 -1.31 -22.03 16.35
CA PHE A 196 -0.70 -22.37 17.64
C PHE A 196 0.27 -21.26 18.05
N ASP A 197 0.36 -20.99 19.36
CA ASP A 197 1.35 -20.07 19.92
C ASP A 197 2.69 -20.75 20.27
N ASP A 198 3.46 -20.19 21.21
CA ASP A 198 4.77 -20.70 21.65
C ASP A 198 4.71 -21.68 22.83
N TYR A 199 3.51 -22.10 23.24
CA TYR A 199 3.33 -22.95 24.43
C TYR A 199 3.40 -24.45 24.09
N PHE A 200 4.63 -24.94 23.79
CA PHE A 200 4.94 -26.37 23.60
C PHE A 200 5.46 -27.02 24.89
N TYR A 201 6.70 -27.50 24.92
CA TYR A 201 7.30 -27.97 26.14
C TYR A 201 7.58 -26.82 27.12
N ARG A 202 7.57 -27.15 28.42
CA ARG A 202 7.85 -26.19 29.49
C ARG A 202 8.94 -26.69 30.40
N SER A 203 9.64 -25.79 31.09
CA SER A 203 10.66 -26.15 32.08
C SER A 203 10.04 -26.88 33.27
N GLY A 204 10.80 -27.84 33.86
CA GLY A 204 10.37 -28.59 35.03
C GLY A 204 9.38 -29.71 34.75
N ILE A 205 9.17 -30.09 33.50
CA ILE A 205 8.35 -31.28 33.15
C ILE A 205 9.08 -32.53 33.50
N ASP A 206 8.41 -33.46 34.25
CA ASP A 206 8.85 -34.82 34.45
C ASP A 206 8.21 -35.72 33.39
N ASP A 207 8.99 -36.06 32.36
CA ASP A 207 8.61 -36.95 31.27
C ASP A 207 9.58 -38.12 31.12
N ASP A 208 10.34 -38.49 32.19
CA ASP A 208 11.37 -39.54 32.15
C ASP A 208 10.80 -40.90 31.79
N GLU A 209 9.68 -41.27 32.37
CA GLU A 209 9.04 -42.58 32.06
C GLU A 209 8.51 -42.60 30.62
N THR A 210 7.96 -41.50 30.14
CA THR A 210 7.51 -41.38 28.73
C THR A 210 8.70 -41.47 27.77
N TYR A 211 9.80 -40.81 28.11
CA TYR A 211 11.04 -40.90 27.32
C TYR A 211 11.61 -42.33 27.28
N LYS A 212 11.60 -43.08 28.41
CA LYS A 212 12.01 -44.47 28.42
C LYS A 212 11.16 -45.33 27.47
N MET A 213 9.86 -45.06 27.39
CA MET A 213 8.94 -45.79 26.52
C MET A 213 9.08 -45.44 25.04
N TYR A 214 9.25 -44.16 24.73
CA TYR A 214 9.11 -43.65 23.36
C TYR A 214 10.34 -42.93 22.81
N GLY A 215 11.47 -42.88 23.54
CA GLY A 215 12.69 -42.17 23.16
C GLY A 215 13.42 -42.72 21.94
N ASN A 216 13.21 -44.03 21.63
CA ASN A 216 13.73 -44.68 20.42
C ASN A 216 15.23 -44.45 20.14
N GLY A 217 16.05 -44.35 21.20
CA GLY A 217 17.49 -44.10 21.09
C GLY A 217 17.93 -42.67 20.79
N MET A 218 17.01 -41.72 20.64
CA MET A 218 17.32 -40.32 20.54
C MET A 218 17.79 -39.74 21.88
N SER A 219 18.53 -38.62 21.86
CA SER A 219 18.68 -37.81 23.06
C SER A 219 17.31 -37.30 23.55
N LYS A 220 17.15 -37.11 24.87
CA LYS A 220 15.87 -36.61 25.44
C LYS A 220 15.43 -35.27 24.81
N ASP A 221 16.37 -34.38 24.56
CA ASP A 221 16.11 -33.11 23.96
C ASP A 221 15.71 -33.18 22.49
N ASP A 222 16.33 -34.06 21.71
CA ASP A 222 15.94 -34.32 20.31
C ASP A 222 14.58 -35.00 20.22
N TRP A 223 14.30 -35.95 21.13
CA TRP A 223 13.02 -36.62 21.23
C TRP A 223 11.88 -35.61 21.55
N ARG A 224 12.11 -34.66 22.46
CA ARG A 224 11.14 -33.59 22.75
C ARG A 224 10.88 -32.73 21.52
N ARG A 225 11.92 -32.33 20.77
CA ARG A 225 11.78 -31.58 19.52
C ARG A 225 11.01 -32.35 18.46
N GLU A 226 11.32 -33.65 18.32
CA GLU A 226 10.63 -34.48 17.34
C GLU A 226 9.16 -34.73 17.71
N ASN A 227 8.79 -34.78 18.99
CA ASN A 227 7.39 -34.84 19.41
C ASN A 227 6.62 -33.58 18.95
N VAL A 228 7.22 -32.38 19.05
CA VAL A 228 6.61 -31.15 18.53
C VAL A 228 6.52 -31.19 17.00
N ASN A 229 7.59 -31.59 16.31
CA ASN A 229 7.61 -31.73 14.86
C ASN A 229 6.51 -32.67 14.37
N THR A 230 6.36 -33.83 15.04
CA THR A 230 5.34 -34.83 14.71
C THR A 230 3.92 -34.28 14.91
N LEU A 231 3.66 -33.59 16.02
CA LEU A 231 2.37 -32.93 16.24
C LEU A 231 2.04 -31.96 15.09
N LEU A 232 2.97 -31.07 14.73
CA LEU A 232 2.72 -30.10 13.66
C LEU A 232 2.45 -30.79 12.32
N GLN A 233 3.19 -31.86 12.02
CA GLN A 233 2.98 -32.63 10.79
C GLN A 233 1.60 -33.28 10.76
N GLU A 234 1.19 -33.96 11.86
CA GLU A 234 -0.10 -34.63 11.96
C GLU A 234 -1.26 -33.64 11.90
N VAL A 235 -1.15 -32.52 12.59
CA VAL A 235 -2.14 -31.41 12.54
C VAL A 235 -2.27 -30.86 11.13
N LYS A 236 -1.16 -30.51 10.47
CA LYS A 236 -1.20 -30.01 9.09
C LYS A 236 -1.83 -31.02 8.15
N SER A 237 -1.43 -32.27 8.23
CA SER A 237 -1.96 -33.36 7.41
C SER A 237 -3.47 -33.54 7.61
N CYS A 238 -3.93 -33.49 8.88
CA CYS A 238 -5.35 -33.55 9.21
C CYS A 238 -6.12 -32.37 8.60
N ILE A 239 -5.66 -31.14 8.77
CA ILE A 239 -6.29 -29.94 8.20
C ILE A 239 -6.40 -30.07 6.68
N LYS A 240 -5.29 -30.40 6.00
CA LYS A 240 -5.25 -30.46 4.53
C LYS A 240 -6.10 -31.59 3.95
N SER A 241 -6.29 -32.68 4.69
CA SER A 241 -7.18 -33.77 4.28
C SER A 241 -8.67 -33.41 4.31
N ILE A 242 -9.07 -32.42 5.14
CA ILE A 242 -10.47 -31.99 5.33
C ILE A 242 -10.76 -30.74 4.50
N LYS A 243 -9.96 -29.69 4.68
CA LYS A 243 -10.08 -28.38 3.99
C LYS A 243 -8.70 -27.91 3.52
N PRO A 244 -8.26 -28.21 2.30
CA PRO A 244 -6.93 -27.87 1.79
C PRO A 244 -6.58 -26.38 1.86
N ASN A 245 -7.57 -25.50 1.79
CA ASN A 245 -7.38 -24.05 1.80
C ASN A 245 -7.19 -23.46 3.22
N VAL A 246 -7.57 -24.19 4.28
CA VAL A 246 -7.38 -23.72 5.66
C VAL A 246 -5.89 -23.69 5.96
N LYS A 247 -5.38 -22.52 6.36
CA LYS A 247 -3.96 -22.32 6.70
C LYS A 247 -3.65 -22.91 8.09
N PHE A 248 -2.45 -23.42 8.27
CA PHE A 248 -1.92 -23.78 9.59
C PHE A 248 -0.67 -22.99 9.89
N GLY A 249 -0.67 -22.25 10.99
CA GLY A 249 0.46 -21.44 11.41
C GLY A 249 0.83 -21.55 12.86
N VAL A 250 2.05 -21.13 13.15
CA VAL A 250 2.60 -21.13 14.53
C VAL A 250 3.31 -19.80 14.79
N SER A 251 3.14 -19.26 16.01
CA SER A 251 3.88 -18.09 16.48
C SER A 251 4.88 -18.47 17.58
N PRO A 252 6.09 -18.93 17.21
CA PRO A 252 7.14 -19.26 18.17
C PRO A 252 7.76 -17.99 18.79
N SER A 253 8.53 -18.16 19.87
CA SER A 253 9.40 -17.10 20.37
C SER A 253 10.39 -16.63 19.29
N GLY A 254 10.70 -15.32 19.28
CA GLY A 254 11.43 -14.64 18.18
C GLY A 254 12.88 -15.09 17.95
N ILE A 255 13.50 -15.80 18.89
CA ILE A 255 14.89 -16.29 18.79
C ILE A 255 14.91 -17.82 18.72
N TRP A 256 15.33 -18.36 17.57
CA TRP A 256 15.59 -19.81 17.45
C TRP A 256 16.81 -20.23 18.27
N LYS A 257 17.99 -19.75 17.89
CA LYS A 257 19.26 -19.87 18.63
C LYS A 257 20.05 -18.58 18.50
N ASN A 258 20.83 -18.26 19.53
CA ASN A 258 21.80 -17.19 19.46
C ASN A 258 23.04 -17.60 18.64
N LYS A 259 23.70 -16.65 18.01
CA LYS A 259 24.94 -16.91 17.27
C LYS A 259 26.07 -17.50 18.14
N SER A 260 26.03 -17.27 19.46
CA SER A 260 26.97 -17.86 20.41
C SER A 260 26.76 -19.36 20.62
N SER A 261 25.52 -19.85 20.46
CA SER A 261 25.17 -21.27 20.60
C SER A 261 25.25 -22.04 19.27
N ASP A 262 25.03 -21.32 18.16
CA ASP A 262 25.10 -21.86 16.81
C ASP A 262 25.53 -20.75 15.85
N SER A 263 26.61 -20.97 15.09
CA SER A 263 27.19 -19.93 14.20
C SER A 263 26.21 -19.42 13.15
N THR A 264 25.15 -20.17 12.87
CA THR A 264 24.04 -19.82 11.93
C THR A 264 22.84 -19.19 12.65
N GLY A 265 22.88 -19.06 13.96
CA GLY A 265 21.87 -18.41 14.78
C GLY A 265 21.85 -16.87 14.59
N SER A 266 20.83 -16.22 15.15
CA SER A 266 20.72 -14.76 15.14
C SER A 266 21.76 -14.10 16.05
N ASP A 267 22.17 -12.86 15.70
CA ASP A 267 23.09 -12.06 16.52
C ASP A 267 22.35 -11.47 17.75
N THR A 268 21.98 -12.37 18.65
CA THR A 268 21.16 -12.11 19.84
C THR A 268 21.77 -12.76 21.09
N ARG A 269 21.22 -12.44 22.26
CA ARG A 269 21.61 -12.99 23.56
C ARG A 269 20.38 -13.24 24.45
N GLY A 270 19.25 -13.60 23.83
CA GLY A 270 17.99 -13.85 24.52
C GLY A 270 17.71 -15.34 24.74
N LYS A 271 16.51 -15.64 25.26
CA LYS A 271 16.00 -17.01 25.45
C LYS A 271 15.87 -17.68 24.08
N GLU A 272 16.47 -18.87 23.94
CA GLU A 272 16.49 -19.66 22.72
C GLU A 272 15.33 -20.67 22.71
N SER A 273 14.39 -20.55 21.77
CA SER A 273 13.21 -21.41 21.68
C SER A 273 13.57 -22.88 21.40
N TYR A 274 14.67 -23.11 20.70
CA TYR A 274 15.19 -24.45 20.41
C TYR A 274 15.46 -25.29 21.66
N TYR A 275 16.01 -24.66 22.71
CA TYR A 275 16.36 -25.35 23.97
C TYR A 275 15.27 -25.21 25.04
N SER A 276 14.61 -24.07 25.12
CA SER A 276 13.69 -23.78 26.23
C SER A 276 12.26 -24.25 25.99
N ASP A 277 11.84 -24.24 24.73
CA ASP A 277 10.48 -24.63 24.34
C ASP A 277 10.48 -25.86 23.41
N TYR A 278 11.67 -26.40 23.11
CA TYR A 278 11.91 -27.49 22.16
C TYR A 278 11.28 -27.21 20.78
N ALA A 279 11.27 -25.94 20.41
CA ALA A 279 10.70 -25.44 19.18
C ALA A 279 11.79 -25.31 18.10
N ASP A 280 11.94 -26.33 17.26
CA ASP A 280 12.88 -26.32 16.14
C ASP A 280 12.23 -25.70 14.89
N THR A 281 12.08 -24.40 14.93
CA THR A 281 11.40 -23.61 13.88
C THR A 281 12.06 -23.75 12.51
N ARG A 282 13.37 -23.95 12.46
CA ARG A 282 14.11 -24.19 11.23
C ARG A 282 13.70 -25.52 10.58
N THR A 283 13.50 -26.57 11.38
CA THR A 283 12.97 -27.87 10.91
C THR A 283 11.53 -27.72 10.42
N TRP A 284 10.70 -26.90 11.10
CA TRP A 284 9.31 -26.66 10.66
C TRP A 284 9.25 -26.04 9.27
N ILE A 285 10.11 -25.07 8.99
CA ILE A 285 10.23 -24.42 7.67
C ILE A 285 10.75 -25.43 6.63
N LYS A 286 11.87 -26.13 6.92
CA LYS A 286 12.51 -27.04 5.96
C LYS A 286 11.64 -28.24 5.59
N ARG A 287 10.92 -28.81 6.56
CA ARG A 287 10.00 -29.95 6.35
C ARG A 287 8.60 -29.49 5.92
N ASN A 288 8.35 -28.17 5.77
CA ASN A 288 7.04 -27.60 5.44
C ASN A 288 5.92 -28.08 6.39
N LEU A 289 6.17 -28.04 7.70
CA LEU A 289 5.23 -28.49 8.73
C LEU A 289 4.13 -27.48 9.05
N VAL A 290 4.28 -26.26 8.59
CA VAL A 290 3.32 -25.16 8.74
C VAL A 290 3.11 -24.47 7.39
N ASP A 291 2.01 -23.73 7.21
CA ASP A 291 1.79 -22.89 6.03
C ASP A 291 2.34 -21.48 6.25
N TYR A 292 2.37 -21.03 7.50
CA TYR A 292 3.01 -19.78 7.88
C TYR A 292 3.65 -19.86 9.26
N ILE A 293 4.64 -18.99 9.48
CA ILE A 293 5.31 -18.83 10.76
C ILE A 293 5.30 -17.35 11.16
N THR A 294 5.03 -17.07 12.46
CA THR A 294 4.96 -15.72 13.00
C THR A 294 5.83 -15.58 14.24
N PRO A 295 7.16 -15.43 14.09
CA PRO A 295 8.04 -15.24 15.24
C PRO A 295 7.62 -14.00 16.05
N GLN A 296 7.49 -14.15 17.37
CA GLN A 296 7.14 -13.08 18.31
C GLN A 296 8.36 -12.22 18.58
N ILE A 297 8.60 -11.20 17.74
CA ILE A 297 9.73 -10.27 17.85
C ILE A 297 9.25 -9.02 18.61
N TYR A 298 9.12 -9.14 19.92
CA TYR A 298 8.58 -8.08 20.78
C TYR A 298 9.67 -7.17 21.36
N TRP A 299 10.78 -7.01 20.68
CA TRP A 299 11.90 -6.14 21.09
C TRP A 299 12.07 -5.00 20.09
N PRO A 300 12.38 -3.77 20.59
CA PRO A 300 12.53 -2.62 19.70
C PRO A 300 13.80 -2.69 18.83
N ILE A 301 13.81 -1.89 17.78
CA ILE A 301 15.01 -1.63 16.99
C ILE A 301 16.08 -1.04 17.91
N GLY A 302 17.30 -1.61 17.85
CA GLY A 302 18.44 -1.19 18.67
C GLY A 302 18.49 -1.82 20.07
N TYR A 303 17.59 -2.74 20.43
CA TYR A 303 17.67 -3.44 21.72
C TYR A 303 18.84 -4.42 21.76
N SER A 304 19.85 -4.14 22.59
CA SER A 304 21.16 -4.80 22.55
C SER A 304 21.16 -6.33 22.71
N ALA A 305 20.15 -6.90 23.39
CA ALA A 305 20.05 -8.36 23.58
C ALA A 305 19.30 -9.07 22.46
N ALA A 306 18.36 -8.38 21.79
CA ALA A 306 17.51 -8.95 20.75
C ALA A 306 17.02 -7.82 19.83
N ASP A 307 17.92 -7.24 19.05
CA ASP A 307 17.63 -6.13 18.15
C ASP A 307 16.72 -6.58 17.02
N TYR A 308 15.55 -5.92 16.90
CA TYR A 308 14.59 -6.16 15.83
C TYR A 308 15.25 -6.11 14.45
N SER A 309 16.12 -5.11 14.22
CA SER A 309 16.80 -4.94 12.93
C SER A 309 17.79 -6.06 12.58
N LYS A 310 18.20 -6.89 13.52
CA LYS A 310 19.02 -8.08 13.31
C LYS A 310 18.20 -9.35 13.13
N LEU A 311 17.04 -9.42 13.79
CA LEU A 311 16.15 -10.58 13.70
C LEU A 311 15.39 -10.63 12.36
N ILE A 312 14.97 -9.49 11.84
CA ILE A 312 14.23 -9.42 10.57
C ILE A 312 14.99 -10.03 9.39
N PRO A 313 16.23 -9.64 9.07
CA PRO A 313 16.98 -10.28 7.98
C PRO A 313 17.28 -11.76 8.24
N TRP A 314 17.47 -12.15 9.51
CA TRP A 314 17.68 -13.54 9.87
C TRP A 314 16.45 -14.40 9.53
N TRP A 315 15.25 -13.99 9.97
CA TRP A 315 14.01 -14.71 9.67
C TRP A 315 13.67 -14.71 8.18
N ALA A 316 13.85 -13.59 7.49
CA ALA A 316 13.66 -13.51 6.04
C ALA A 316 14.56 -14.52 5.30
N ASN A 317 15.82 -14.66 5.73
CA ASN A 317 16.74 -15.64 5.15
C ASN A 317 16.33 -17.08 5.46
N GLU A 318 15.77 -17.38 6.64
CA GLU A 318 15.35 -18.73 7.02
C GLU A 318 14.18 -19.27 6.17
N VAL A 319 13.24 -18.41 5.77
CA VAL A 319 12.10 -18.80 4.93
C VAL A 319 12.37 -18.70 3.43
N LYS A 320 13.50 -18.13 3.04
CA LYS A 320 13.83 -17.90 1.63
C LYS A 320 13.86 -19.19 0.82
N GLY A 321 13.04 -19.24 -0.25
CA GLY A 321 12.91 -20.40 -1.11
C GLY A 321 12.07 -21.54 -0.54
N SER A 322 11.42 -21.34 0.63
CA SER A 322 10.42 -22.27 1.19
C SER A 322 9.01 -21.92 0.71
N ASN A 323 8.05 -22.79 1.03
CA ASN A 323 6.61 -22.55 0.82
C ASN A 323 5.92 -22.05 2.10
N VAL A 324 6.68 -21.57 3.08
CA VAL A 324 6.17 -21.08 4.36
C VAL A 324 6.13 -19.55 4.34
N ASP A 325 4.95 -18.97 4.50
CA ASP A 325 4.81 -17.52 4.62
C ASP A 325 5.37 -17.02 5.96
N LEU A 326 6.11 -15.92 5.92
CA LEU A 326 6.63 -15.25 7.11
C LEU A 326 5.78 -14.01 7.42
N TYR A 327 5.16 -14.01 8.60
CA TYR A 327 4.57 -12.83 9.22
C TYR A 327 5.39 -12.47 10.46
N ILE A 328 5.45 -11.19 10.81
CA ILE A 328 6.21 -10.76 11.99
C ILE A 328 5.25 -10.43 13.13
N GLY A 329 5.44 -11.08 14.27
CA GLY A 329 4.71 -10.80 15.50
C GLY A 329 5.31 -9.58 16.20
N GLN A 330 4.48 -8.54 16.44
CA GLN A 330 4.87 -7.26 17.03
C GLN A 330 4.10 -6.99 18.32
N GLY A 331 4.82 -6.52 19.36
CA GLY A 331 4.26 -6.32 20.70
C GLY A 331 3.79 -4.89 20.91
N VAL A 332 2.50 -4.61 20.68
CA VAL A 332 1.91 -3.26 20.85
C VAL A 332 1.48 -2.94 22.29
N TYR A 333 1.58 -3.92 23.21
CA TYR A 333 1.18 -3.78 24.63
C TYR A 333 2.21 -3.00 25.46
N LYS A 334 3.42 -2.76 24.97
CA LYS A 334 4.54 -2.16 25.73
C LYS A 334 4.40 -0.67 26.01
N GLN A 335 3.32 -0.03 25.58
CA GLN A 335 3.07 1.37 25.89
C GLN A 335 2.87 1.54 27.40
N GLY A 336 3.78 2.26 28.06
CA GLY A 336 3.69 2.58 29.49
C GLY A 336 4.31 1.53 30.42
N GLU A 337 4.98 0.51 29.94
CA GLU A 337 5.80 -0.36 30.79
C GLU A 337 7.02 0.40 31.30
N SER A 338 7.19 0.40 32.63
CA SER A 338 8.07 1.28 33.42
C SER A 338 9.58 1.16 33.18
N SER A 339 10.04 0.27 32.32
CA SER A 339 11.45 0.13 31.97
C SER A 339 11.93 1.06 30.84
N ASN A 340 11.00 1.66 30.07
CA ASN A 340 11.31 2.61 29.00
C ASN A 340 10.21 3.68 28.86
N SER A 341 10.11 4.58 29.83
CA SER A 341 9.10 5.66 29.91
C SER A 341 9.10 6.66 28.74
N ASN A 342 10.04 6.55 27.80
CA ASN A 342 10.16 7.41 26.61
C ASN A 342 9.84 6.68 25.29
N GLN A 343 9.37 5.45 25.33
CA GLN A 343 9.12 4.67 24.12
C GLN A 343 7.77 5.08 23.49
N ASN A 344 7.83 5.74 22.35
CA ASN A 344 6.65 5.99 21.51
C ASN A 344 6.37 4.73 20.69
N ILE A 345 5.52 3.83 21.22
CA ILE A 345 5.20 2.55 20.57
C ILE A 345 4.63 2.73 19.16
N ALA A 346 3.91 3.81 18.90
CA ALA A 346 3.33 4.07 17.58
C ALA A 346 4.44 4.35 16.55
N ALA A 347 5.43 5.17 16.91
CA ALA A 347 6.59 5.44 16.05
C ALA A 347 7.44 4.18 15.85
N GLU A 348 7.66 3.39 16.91
CA GLU A 348 8.40 2.12 16.83
C GLU A 348 7.73 1.14 15.86
N ILE A 349 6.44 0.89 16.02
CA ILE A 349 5.69 -0.02 15.13
C ILE A 349 5.74 0.46 13.68
N LYS A 350 5.67 1.77 13.45
CA LYS A 350 5.83 2.35 12.11
C LYS A 350 7.20 2.06 11.49
N ASP A 351 8.27 2.22 12.26
CA ASP A 351 9.63 1.95 11.81
C ASP A 351 9.83 0.44 11.57
N GLU A 352 9.28 -0.41 12.42
CA GLU A 352 9.29 -1.87 12.26
C GLU A 352 8.55 -2.32 10.98
N ILE A 353 7.36 -1.78 10.70
CA ILE A 353 6.62 -2.07 9.46
C ILE A 353 7.43 -1.63 8.23
N ASN A 354 8.03 -0.44 8.28
CA ASN A 354 8.86 0.05 7.17
C ASN A 354 10.09 -0.84 6.94
N LEU A 355 10.68 -1.38 8.02
CA LEU A 355 11.78 -2.34 7.90
C LEU A 355 11.30 -3.68 7.33
N ASN A 356 10.18 -4.22 7.81
CA ASN A 356 9.60 -5.46 7.31
C ASN A 356 9.37 -5.42 5.79
N ARG A 357 8.86 -4.30 5.28
CA ARG A 357 8.56 -4.09 3.85
C ARG A 357 9.80 -4.02 2.94
N GLN A 358 11.01 -3.96 3.51
CA GLN A 358 12.26 -4.03 2.74
C GLN A 358 12.61 -5.48 2.35
N TYR A 359 11.93 -6.47 2.93
CA TYR A 359 12.18 -7.90 2.69
C TYR A 359 10.96 -8.54 2.01
N SER A 360 11.13 -8.97 0.78
CA SER A 360 10.05 -9.59 -0.03
C SER A 360 9.52 -10.90 0.54
N GLU A 361 10.30 -11.55 1.40
CA GLU A 361 9.95 -12.77 2.12
C GLU A 361 8.93 -12.54 3.22
N ILE A 362 8.82 -11.31 3.76
CA ILE A 362 7.86 -10.95 4.80
C ILE A 362 6.53 -10.58 4.15
N LYS A 363 5.48 -11.31 4.52
CA LYS A 363 4.12 -11.18 3.94
C LYS A 363 3.15 -10.43 4.83
N GLY A 364 3.63 -9.79 5.89
CA GLY A 364 2.83 -8.94 6.77
C GLY A 364 3.20 -9.02 8.23
N SER A 365 2.34 -8.46 9.06
CA SER A 365 2.51 -8.31 10.50
C SER A 365 1.32 -8.84 11.28
N MET A 366 1.56 -9.31 12.51
CA MET A 366 0.54 -9.66 13.50
C MET A 366 0.81 -8.90 14.80
N TYR A 367 -0.23 -8.29 15.38
CA TYR A 367 -0.11 -7.39 16.53
C TYR A 367 -0.67 -8.01 17.80
N PHE A 368 0.11 -8.03 18.89
CA PHE A 368 -0.33 -8.48 20.19
C PHE A 368 -0.50 -7.28 21.14
N SER A 369 -1.73 -6.87 21.48
CA SER A 369 -3.00 -7.49 21.23
C SER A 369 -4.08 -6.46 20.80
N ALA A 370 -5.29 -6.93 20.52
CA ALA A 370 -6.41 -6.12 20.05
C ALA A 370 -6.73 -4.94 20.99
N ARG A 371 -6.83 -5.18 22.32
CA ARG A 371 -7.13 -4.12 23.30
C ARG A 371 -6.11 -2.99 23.30
N ASP A 372 -4.84 -3.31 23.00
CA ASP A 372 -3.76 -2.34 23.07
C ASP A 372 -3.75 -1.45 21.83
N ILE A 373 -4.13 -1.97 20.65
CA ILE A 373 -4.43 -1.16 19.48
C ILE A 373 -5.63 -0.22 19.77
N ILE A 374 -6.71 -0.77 20.34
CA ILE A 374 -7.95 0.00 20.59
C ILE A 374 -7.72 1.14 21.59
N LYS A 375 -6.85 0.96 22.56
CA LYS A 375 -6.54 1.96 23.59
C LYS A 375 -5.58 3.06 23.12
N ASN A 376 -4.87 2.86 22.02
CA ASN A 376 -3.83 3.79 21.55
C ASN A 376 -4.26 4.51 20.27
N THR A 377 -4.84 5.70 20.40
CA THR A 377 -5.32 6.51 19.27
C THR A 377 -4.20 6.90 18.30
N THR A 378 -2.99 7.17 18.79
CA THR A 378 -1.84 7.51 17.92
C THR A 378 -1.48 6.31 17.05
N LEU A 379 -1.37 5.11 17.65
CA LEU A 379 -1.12 3.87 16.89
C LEU A 379 -2.23 3.58 15.88
N GLN A 380 -3.50 3.81 16.25
CA GLN A 380 -4.63 3.65 15.32
C GLN A 380 -4.48 4.54 14.09
N ASN A 381 -4.13 5.80 14.28
CA ASN A 381 -3.93 6.74 13.18
C ASN A 381 -2.75 6.32 12.29
N ASP A 382 -1.62 5.94 12.90
CA ASP A 382 -0.44 5.50 12.15
C ASP A 382 -0.70 4.21 11.37
N LEU A 383 -1.39 3.21 11.95
CA LEU A 383 -1.75 1.97 11.24
C LEU A 383 -2.70 2.27 10.08
N LYS A 384 -3.70 3.13 10.30
CA LYS A 384 -4.62 3.55 9.25
C LYS A 384 -3.87 4.22 8.09
N ASP A 385 -2.94 5.12 8.39
CA ASP A 385 -2.14 5.81 7.37
C ASP A 385 -1.20 4.86 6.62
N ILE A 386 -0.58 3.91 7.34
CA ILE A 386 0.39 2.96 6.76
C ILE A 386 -0.30 1.94 5.84
N TYR A 387 -1.50 1.48 6.24
CA TYR A 387 -2.24 0.41 5.55
C TYR A 387 -3.36 0.92 4.65
N SER A 388 -3.59 2.24 4.63
CA SER A 388 -4.57 2.83 3.72
C SER A 388 -4.16 2.62 2.27
N ASP A 389 -5.09 2.14 1.44
CA ASP A 389 -4.92 2.06 -0.01
C ASP A 389 -4.96 3.45 -0.69
N LYS A 390 -5.11 4.51 0.11
CA LYS A 390 -5.10 5.87 -0.41
C LYS A 390 -3.71 6.24 -0.93
N PRO A 391 -3.64 6.94 -2.06
CA PRO A 391 -2.38 7.44 -2.56
C PRO A 391 -1.71 8.37 -1.54
N LYS A 392 -0.40 8.25 -1.41
CA LYS A 392 0.39 9.22 -0.63
C LYS A 392 0.29 10.59 -1.27
N VAL A 393 0.29 11.65 -0.46
CA VAL A 393 0.32 13.02 -0.96
C VAL A 393 1.74 13.56 -0.83
N LYS A 394 2.32 14.01 -1.95
CA LYS A 394 3.60 14.72 -1.98
C LYS A 394 3.39 16.16 -2.43
N PRO A 395 3.64 17.14 -1.56
CA PRO A 395 3.50 18.54 -1.94
C PRO A 395 4.66 18.97 -2.86
N LEU A 396 4.32 19.54 -4.02
CA LEU A 396 5.21 20.26 -4.92
C LEU A 396 4.82 21.73 -4.91
N LYS A 397 5.21 22.45 -3.86
CA LYS A 397 4.84 23.84 -3.60
C LYS A 397 5.98 24.64 -3.00
N GLY A 398 5.94 25.94 -3.17
CA GLY A 398 6.84 26.90 -2.58
C GLY A 398 6.05 28.08 -1.97
N SER A 399 6.76 29.02 -1.34
CA SER A 399 6.20 30.24 -0.79
C SER A 399 5.65 31.18 -1.87
N THR A 400 6.15 31.04 -3.09
CA THR A 400 5.74 31.81 -4.27
C THR A 400 5.51 30.89 -5.47
N ARG A 401 4.84 31.40 -6.52
CA ARG A 401 4.68 30.69 -7.81
C ARG A 401 6.03 30.36 -8.48
N TYR A 402 7.03 31.20 -8.29
CA TYR A 402 8.38 30.98 -8.82
C TYR A 402 9.07 29.80 -8.13
N GLU A 403 8.98 29.74 -6.81
CA GLU A 403 9.49 28.62 -6.03
C GLU A 403 8.71 27.34 -6.31
N THR A 404 7.38 27.40 -6.48
CA THR A 404 6.57 26.25 -6.91
C THR A 404 7.07 25.72 -8.25
N ALA A 405 7.28 26.58 -9.25
CA ALA A 405 7.81 26.18 -10.56
C ALA A 405 9.17 25.48 -10.45
N THR A 406 10.07 25.99 -9.59
CA THR A 406 11.38 25.37 -9.39
C THR A 406 11.30 24.05 -8.64
N THR A 407 10.35 23.89 -7.71
CA THR A 407 10.08 22.63 -7.02
C THR A 407 9.59 21.56 -7.98
N ILE A 408 8.66 21.90 -8.88
CA ILE A 408 8.20 21.02 -9.97
C ILE A 408 9.35 20.65 -10.91
N SER A 409 10.19 21.63 -11.27
CA SER A 409 11.36 21.41 -12.11
C SER A 409 12.36 20.42 -11.48
N LYS A 410 12.66 20.55 -10.19
CA LYS A 410 13.54 19.63 -9.46
C LYS A 410 13.00 18.20 -9.46
N GLU A 411 11.69 18.02 -9.33
CA GLU A 411 11.03 16.73 -9.36
C GLU A 411 11.13 16.06 -10.74
N GLY A 412 10.86 16.82 -11.81
CA GLY A 412 10.84 16.27 -13.18
C GLY A 412 12.19 16.17 -13.87
N TRP A 413 13.16 17.01 -13.47
CA TRP A 413 14.49 17.12 -14.08
C TRP A 413 15.59 17.19 -13.02
N PRO A 414 15.74 16.16 -12.17
CA PRO A 414 16.73 16.16 -11.08
C PRO A 414 18.17 16.27 -11.57
N ASN A 415 18.47 15.75 -12.76
CA ASN A 415 19.80 15.71 -13.34
C ASN A 415 20.10 16.87 -14.34
N GLY A 416 19.24 17.91 -14.37
CA GLY A 416 19.36 19.01 -15.32
C GLY A 416 18.50 18.86 -16.58
N ALA A 417 18.48 19.87 -17.45
CA ALA A 417 17.71 19.87 -18.71
C ALA A 417 18.45 20.63 -19.81
N ASN A 418 18.51 20.07 -21.02
CA ASN A 418 19.16 20.73 -22.15
C ASN A 418 18.43 22.00 -22.62
N THR A 419 17.13 22.05 -22.41
CA THR A 419 16.27 23.20 -22.76
C THR A 419 15.41 23.60 -21.55
N VAL A 420 15.16 24.89 -21.40
CA VAL A 420 14.21 25.44 -20.43
C VAL A 420 13.25 26.37 -21.17
N VAL A 421 11.98 26.29 -20.87
CA VAL A 421 10.97 27.25 -21.31
C VAL A 421 10.71 28.25 -20.19
N ILE A 422 10.72 29.55 -20.50
CA ILE A 422 10.41 30.63 -19.56
C ILE A 422 9.18 31.36 -20.05
N THR A 423 8.25 31.63 -19.13
CA THR A 423 7.09 32.48 -19.39
C THR A 423 6.82 33.41 -18.20
N SER A 424 5.89 34.35 -18.37
CA SER A 424 5.54 35.30 -17.30
C SER A 424 4.84 34.59 -16.12
N GLY A 425 5.29 34.90 -14.91
CA GLY A 425 4.59 34.49 -13.69
C GLY A 425 3.35 35.34 -13.38
N ASN A 426 3.25 36.52 -13.98
CA ASN A 426 2.18 37.49 -13.74
C ASN A 426 1.05 37.44 -14.79
N SER A 427 1.36 36.90 -15.99
CA SER A 427 0.38 36.71 -17.06
C SER A 427 0.60 35.37 -17.72
N ILE A 428 -0.34 34.43 -17.54
CA ILE A 428 -0.25 33.08 -18.09
C ILE A 428 -0.72 32.95 -19.53
N VAL A 429 -1.31 34.01 -20.08
CA VAL A 429 -2.05 34.00 -21.36
C VAL A 429 -1.24 33.44 -22.52
N ASP A 430 0.00 33.87 -22.67
CA ASP A 430 0.91 33.36 -23.70
C ASP A 430 1.47 31.97 -23.38
N GLY A 431 1.56 31.66 -22.09
CA GLY A 431 2.13 30.41 -21.59
C GLY A 431 1.20 29.18 -21.65
N VAL A 432 -0.14 29.37 -21.73
CA VAL A 432 -1.10 28.26 -21.62
C VAL A 432 -0.94 27.19 -22.72
N THR A 433 -0.33 27.54 -23.85
CA THR A 433 -0.04 26.63 -24.97
C THR A 433 1.39 26.10 -24.98
N ALA A 434 2.22 26.47 -23.98
CA ALA A 434 3.65 26.16 -23.97
C ALA A 434 3.99 24.71 -23.60
N THR A 435 3.10 23.98 -22.93
CA THR A 435 3.38 22.61 -22.47
C THR A 435 3.80 21.65 -23.60
N PRO A 436 3.09 21.56 -24.75
CA PRO A 436 3.51 20.67 -25.84
C PRO A 436 4.89 21.04 -26.43
N LEU A 437 5.22 22.31 -26.46
CA LEU A 437 6.55 22.76 -26.87
C LEU A 437 7.61 22.35 -25.84
N ALA A 438 7.37 22.60 -24.57
CA ALA A 438 8.29 22.20 -23.50
C ALA A 438 8.56 20.68 -23.52
N THR A 439 7.54 19.87 -23.69
CA THR A 439 7.69 18.41 -23.77
C THR A 439 8.38 17.95 -25.05
N SER A 440 8.24 18.67 -26.17
CA SER A 440 8.98 18.37 -27.39
C SER A 440 10.48 18.50 -27.21
N TYR A 441 10.92 19.35 -26.27
CA TYR A 441 12.30 19.55 -25.88
C TYR A 441 12.71 18.82 -24.57
N ASP A 442 11.83 18.04 -23.95
CA ASP A 442 11.99 17.50 -22.58
C ASP A 442 12.40 18.59 -21.57
N ALA A 443 11.71 19.70 -21.57
CA ALA A 443 12.03 20.90 -20.84
C ALA A 443 11.03 21.22 -19.73
N PRO A 444 11.48 21.71 -18.54
CA PRO A 444 10.60 22.34 -17.56
C PRO A 444 10.12 23.71 -18.05
N ILE A 445 8.97 24.16 -17.50
CA ILE A 445 8.51 25.54 -17.61
C ILE A 445 8.86 26.27 -16.31
N LEU A 446 9.68 27.33 -16.40
CA LEU A 446 9.97 28.24 -15.30
C LEU A 446 9.30 29.60 -15.53
N LEU A 447 9.21 30.38 -14.47
CA LEU A 447 8.52 31.66 -14.48
C LEU A 447 9.50 32.82 -14.29
N SER A 448 9.24 33.96 -14.95
CA SER A 448 9.91 35.23 -14.67
C SER A 448 8.92 36.34 -14.31
N ASP A 449 9.38 37.37 -13.63
CA ASP A 449 8.68 38.65 -13.63
C ASP A 449 8.80 39.31 -15.00
N LYS A 450 8.06 40.39 -15.19
CA LYS A 450 8.08 41.10 -16.47
C LYS A 450 9.49 41.56 -16.83
N ASP A 451 10.21 42.18 -15.87
CA ASP A 451 11.46 42.87 -16.11
C ASP A 451 12.69 42.23 -15.50
N THR A 452 12.53 41.15 -14.68
CA THR A 452 13.63 40.51 -13.96
C THR A 452 13.43 39.01 -13.82
N LEU A 453 14.54 38.29 -13.72
CA LEU A 453 14.55 36.91 -13.21
C LEU A 453 14.53 36.93 -11.70
N THR A 454 13.64 36.14 -11.09
CA THR A 454 13.67 35.96 -9.63
C THR A 454 14.89 35.12 -9.21
N ASP A 455 15.29 35.22 -7.95
CA ASP A 455 16.38 34.44 -7.39
C ASP A 455 16.10 32.94 -7.49
N TYR A 456 14.85 32.53 -7.28
CA TYR A 456 14.41 31.12 -7.45
C TYR A 456 14.69 30.63 -8.87
N THR A 457 14.23 31.40 -9.87
CA THR A 457 14.40 31.04 -11.28
C THR A 457 15.86 31.07 -11.71
N SER A 458 16.63 32.08 -11.28
CA SER A 458 18.05 32.19 -11.57
C SER A 458 18.86 31.03 -10.97
N THR A 459 18.56 30.62 -9.74
CA THR A 459 19.21 29.48 -9.08
C THR A 459 18.88 28.18 -9.79
N GLU A 460 17.63 27.96 -10.19
CA GLU A 460 17.21 26.74 -10.88
C GLU A 460 17.80 26.67 -12.30
N LEU A 461 17.91 27.78 -13.01
CA LEU A 461 18.59 27.86 -14.31
C LEU A 461 20.07 27.43 -14.21
N ARG A 462 20.79 27.85 -13.15
CA ARG A 462 22.17 27.37 -12.92
C ARG A 462 22.22 25.87 -12.66
N ARG A 463 21.29 25.33 -11.87
CA ARG A 463 21.20 23.90 -11.58
C ARG A 463 20.92 23.08 -12.84
N LEU A 464 19.94 23.53 -13.64
CA LEU A 464 19.56 22.85 -14.89
C LEU A 464 20.63 22.91 -15.96
N ASN A 465 21.43 23.98 -15.99
CA ASN A 465 22.52 24.21 -16.93
C ASN A 465 22.12 24.00 -18.43
N PRO A 466 21.06 24.69 -18.90
CA PRO A 466 20.51 24.43 -20.23
C PRO A 466 21.45 24.96 -21.34
N LYS A 467 21.39 24.33 -22.51
CA LYS A 467 22.03 24.80 -23.75
C LYS A 467 21.09 25.70 -24.54
N LYS A 468 19.79 25.64 -24.30
CA LYS A 468 18.75 26.44 -24.98
C LYS A 468 17.75 26.98 -23.97
N VAL A 469 17.40 28.26 -24.07
CA VAL A 469 16.31 28.88 -23.33
C VAL A 469 15.30 29.44 -24.33
N ILE A 470 14.02 29.07 -24.17
CA ILE A 470 12.91 29.56 -25.00
C ILE A 470 12.04 30.44 -24.13
N VAL A 471 11.95 31.72 -24.46
CA VAL A 471 11.10 32.69 -23.77
C VAL A 471 9.77 32.82 -24.51
N ILE A 472 8.67 32.48 -23.83
CA ILE A 472 7.31 32.56 -24.38
C ILE A 472 6.67 33.88 -23.97
N GLY A 473 6.13 34.59 -24.96
CA GLY A 473 5.42 35.86 -24.81
C GLY A 473 6.14 37.04 -25.41
N GLY A 474 5.36 38.06 -25.73
CA GLY A 474 5.82 39.37 -26.26
C GLY A 474 6.59 40.16 -25.22
N GLU A 475 7.18 41.28 -25.65
CA GLU A 475 7.96 42.17 -24.79
C GLU A 475 7.13 42.85 -23.68
N SER A 476 5.80 42.97 -23.90
CA SER A 476 4.86 43.50 -22.91
C SER A 476 4.71 42.62 -21.67
N VAL A 477 4.95 41.30 -21.78
CA VAL A 477 4.79 40.32 -20.69
C VAL A 477 6.12 39.78 -20.14
N VAL A 478 7.14 39.61 -20.99
CA VAL A 478 8.54 39.29 -20.63
C VAL A 478 9.45 40.24 -21.40
N SER A 479 9.97 41.25 -20.74
CA SER A 479 10.76 42.31 -21.42
C SER A 479 12.13 41.81 -21.89
N ASN A 480 12.78 42.63 -22.73
CA ASN A 480 14.15 42.35 -23.20
C ASN A 480 15.20 42.44 -22.07
N LYS A 481 14.86 43.06 -20.92
CA LYS A 481 15.74 42.99 -19.73
C LYS A 481 15.95 41.56 -19.26
N VAL A 482 14.88 40.77 -19.19
CA VAL A 482 14.96 39.32 -18.83
C VAL A 482 15.86 38.56 -19.81
N ILE A 483 15.74 38.83 -21.12
CA ILE A 483 16.61 38.22 -22.13
C ILE A 483 18.07 38.61 -21.90
N THR A 484 18.33 39.84 -21.55
CA THR A 484 19.70 40.33 -21.25
C THR A 484 20.25 39.63 -19.99
N GLU A 485 19.42 39.48 -18.96
CA GLU A 485 19.80 38.74 -17.73
C GLU A 485 20.08 37.27 -18.03
N LEU A 486 19.23 36.59 -18.84
CA LEU A 486 19.44 35.21 -19.27
C LEU A 486 20.78 35.03 -19.98
N LYS A 487 21.11 35.89 -20.95
CA LYS A 487 22.39 35.86 -21.67
C LYS A 487 23.59 36.07 -20.75
N ARG A 488 23.45 36.94 -19.73
CA ARG A 488 24.49 37.13 -18.71
C ARG A 488 24.63 35.91 -17.78
N LEU A 489 23.49 35.32 -17.37
CA LEU A 489 23.46 34.19 -16.46
C LEU A 489 23.97 32.91 -17.10
N LEU A 490 23.64 32.70 -18.39
CA LEU A 490 23.91 31.50 -19.17
C LEU A 490 24.60 31.87 -20.50
N PRO A 491 25.87 32.30 -20.50
CA PRO A 491 26.55 32.87 -21.68
C PRO A 491 26.73 31.80 -22.79
N ASN A 492 26.71 30.51 -22.44
CA ASN A 492 26.87 29.42 -23.41
C ASN A 492 25.52 28.87 -23.92
N ALA A 493 24.38 29.41 -23.46
CA ALA A 493 23.07 28.98 -23.89
C ALA A 493 22.53 29.90 -24.99
N THR A 494 21.86 29.31 -25.98
CA THR A 494 21.07 30.09 -26.94
C THR A 494 19.78 30.55 -26.28
N THR A 495 19.39 31.83 -26.46
CA THR A 495 18.13 32.36 -25.94
C THR A 495 17.26 32.85 -27.11
N ASN A 496 16.11 32.23 -27.30
CA ASN A 496 15.16 32.55 -28.36
C ASN A 496 13.82 32.98 -27.76
N ARG A 497 13.16 33.97 -28.41
CA ARG A 497 11.79 34.40 -28.03
C ARG A 497 10.78 33.82 -29.03
N ILE A 498 9.66 33.31 -28.50
CA ILE A 498 8.45 32.99 -29.26
C ILE A 498 7.30 33.81 -28.66
N GLY A 499 6.89 34.81 -29.38
CA GLY A 499 5.80 35.70 -28.98
C GLY A 499 5.19 36.40 -30.20
N GLY A 500 3.91 36.63 -30.18
CA GLY A 500 3.12 37.32 -31.19
C GLY A 500 2.66 38.71 -30.72
N ILE A 501 1.89 39.40 -31.56
CA ILE A 501 1.22 40.63 -31.21
C ILE A 501 0.05 40.38 -30.25
N ASP A 502 -0.48 39.16 -30.28
CA ASP A 502 -1.55 38.69 -29.39
C ASP A 502 -1.35 37.17 -29.05
N ARG A 503 -2.27 36.62 -28.25
CA ARG A 503 -2.28 35.23 -27.80
C ARG A 503 -2.48 34.24 -28.96
N TYR A 504 -3.20 34.62 -30.00
CA TYR A 504 -3.47 33.75 -31.15
C TYR A 504 -2.20 33.57 -31.99
N GLU A 505 -1.52 34.69 -32.28
CA GLU A 505 -0.23 34.62 -33.00
C GLU A 505 0.84 33.93 -32.16
N THR A 506 0.87 34.14 -30.82
CA THR A 506 1.79 33.40 -29.93
C THR A 506 1.54 31.88 -30.01
N SER A 507 0.26 31.45 -29.92
CA SER A 507 -0.07 30.04 -30.01
C SER A 507 0.30 29.43 -31.38
N LEU A 508 0.07 30.19 -32.47
CA LEU A 508 0.49 29.75 -33.81
C LEU A 508 2.01 29.63 -33.94
N LYS A 509 2.80 30.55 -33.40
CA LYS A 509 4.26 30.48 -33.45
C LYS A 509 4.79 29.29 -32.63
N ILE A 510 4.18 29.01 -31.48
CA ILE A 510 4.47 27.81 -30.69
C ILE A 510 4.15 26.56 -31.51
N ALA A 511 2.99 26.49 -32.16
CA ALA A 511 2.61 25.35 -32.99
C ALA A 511 3.56 25.13 -34.17
N LYS A 512 4.04 26.18 -34.80
CA LYS A 512 5.04 26.13 -35.88
C LYS A 512 6.38 25.57 -35.38
N GLU A 513 6.82 25.94 -34.20
CA GLU A 513 8.05 25.39 -33.60
C GLU A 513 7.87 23.90 -33.25
N ILE A 514 6.69 23.49 -32.75
CA ILE A 514 6.37 22.09 -32.50
C ILE A 514 6.41 21.30 -33.82
N ASP A 515 5.75 21.79 -34.88
CA ASP A 515 5.69 21.16 -36.18
C ASP A 515 7.09 21.00 -36.83
N TYR A 516 7.98 21.96 -36.59
CA TYR A 516 9.38 21.87 -37.05
C TYR A 516 10.13 20.70 -36.36
N ILE A 517 9.84 20.42 -35.11
CA ILE A 517 10.49 19.35 -34.33
C ILE A 517 9.79 17.99 -34.58
N ASN A 518 8.47 18.01 -34.52
CA ASN A 518 7.61 16.82 -34.65
C ASN A 518 6.45 17.19 -35.58
N PRO A 519 6.38 16.63 -36.79
CA PRO A 519 5.29 16.92 -37.72
C PRO A 519 3.94 16.72 -37.06
N ILE A 520 3.06 17.73 -37.17
CA ILE A 520 1.73 17.68 -36.58
C ILE A 520 0.74 16.97 -37.49
N ASN A 521 -0.10 16.14 -36.91
CA ASN A 521 -1.25 15.51 -37.58
C ASN A 521 -2.54 15.64 -36.77
N LYS A 522 -2.46 16.23 -35.60
CA LYS A 522 -3.55 16.46 -34.67
C LYS A 522 -3.39 17.84 -34.03
N ILE A 523 -4.51 18.47 -33.66
CA ILE A 523 -4.50 19.70 -32.89
C ILE A 523 -5.52 19.65 -31.74
N TYR A 524 -5.24 20.42 -30.69
CA TYR A 524 -6.21 20.75 -29.65
C TYR A 524 -6.59 22.23 -29.79
N VAL A 525 -7.86 22.52 -29.85
CA VAL A 525 -8.37 23.89 -30.05
C VAL A 525 -9.04 24.36 -28.76
N ALA A 526 -8.67 25.51 -28.26
CA ALA A 526 -9.28 26.14 -27.10
C ALA A 526 -9.61 27.61 -27.38
N GLY A 527 -10.56 28.17 -26.66
CA GLY A 527 -10.90 29.60 -26.75
C GLY A 527 -9.77 30.46 -26.21
N GLY A 528 -9.50 31.60 -26.86
CA GLY A 528 -8.42 32.51 -26.42
C GLY A 528 -8.60 33.08 -25.03
N TYR A 529 -9.81 33.08 -24.48
CA TYR A 529 -10.17 33.50 -23.12
C TYR A 529 -10.62 32.35 -22.25
N GLY A 530 -10.28 31.10 -22.65
CA GLY A 530 -10.53 29.86 -21.95
C GLY A 530 -9.24 29.24 -21.40
N GLU A 531 -8.45 29.97 -20.60
CA GLU A 531 -7.13 29.54 -20.11
C GLU A 531 -7.21 28.21 -19.34
N VAL A 532 -8.31 27.98 -18.59
CA VAL A 532 -8.51 26.73 -17.84
C VAL A 532 -8.71 25.54 -18.78
N ASP A 533 -9.44 25.75 -19.88
CA ASP A 533 -9.71 24.70 -20.87
C ASP A 533 -8.40 24.29 -21.58
N ALA A 534 -7.59 25.27 -21.98
CA ALA A 534 -6.27 25.04 -22.54
C ALA A 534 -5.33 24.29 -21.57
N LEU A 535 -5.33 24.65 -20.29
CA LEU A 535 -4.52 23.97 -19.27
C LEU A 535 -5.05 22.58 -18.91
N SER A 536 -6.36 22.33 -18.99
CA SER A 536 -6.94 21.01 -18.77
C SER A 536 -6.42 19.97 -19.77
N ILE A 537 -6.19 20.36 -21.02
CA ILE A 537 -5.66 19.48 -22.07
C ILE A 537 -4.13 19.51 -22.21
N ALA A 538 -3.46 20.47 -21.55
CA ALA A 538 -2.05 20.74 -21.76
C ALA A 538 -1.15 19.52 -21.57
N ALA A 539 -1.40 18.72 -20.51
CA ALA A 539 -0.62 17.52 -20.23
C ALA A 539 -0.77 16.48 -21.35
N LYS A 540 -1.99 16.25 -21.85
CA LYS A 540 -2.24 15.31 -22.95
C LYS A 540 -1.67 15.78 -24.27
N ALA A 541 -1.84 17.05 -24.60
CA ALA A 541 -1.23 17.69 -25.75
C ALA A 541 0.31 17.58 -25.69
N GLY A 542 0.88 17.75 -24.51
CA GLY A 542 2.30 17.57 -24.25
C GLY A 542 2.77 16.11 -24.38
N GLU A 543 2.04 15.15 -23.84
CA GLU A 543 2.34 13.70 -23.99
C GLU A 543 2.41 13.33 -25.48
N GLU A 544 1.47 13.82 -26.26
CA GLU A 544 1.39 13.55 -27.70
C GLU A 544 2.29 14.47 -28.55
N LYS A 545 2.88 15.49 -27.96
CA LYS A 545 3.67 16.53 -28.65
C LYS A 545 2.90 17.17 -29.79
N GLN A 546 1.59 17.41 -29.60
CA GLN A 546 0.71 18.02 -30.55
C GLN A 546 0.24 19.40 -30.03
N PRO A 547 0.11 20.42 -30.90
CA PRO A 547 -0.10 21.80 -30.44
C PRO A 547 -1.51 22.07 -29.89
N ILE A 548 -1.57 23.04 -28.98
CA ILE A 548 -2.80 23.69 -28.58
C ILE A 548 -2.90 24.99 -29.38
N ILE A 549 -3.97 25.17 -30.13
CA ILE A 549 -4.26 26.37 -30.95
C ILE A 549 -5.35 27.18 -30.27
N LEU A 550 -5.08 28.44 -29.97
CA LEU A 550 -6.09 29.34 -29.46
C LEU A 550 -6.88 29.95 -30.62
N MET A 551 -8.19 30.02 -30.47
CA MET A 551 -9.11 30.62 -31.46
C MET A 551 -9.97 31.70 -30.77
N PRO A 552 -10.34 32.78 -31.50
CA PRO A 552 -11.44 33.68 -31.10
C PRO A 552 -12.74 32.89 -30.90
N LYS A 553 -13.71 33.45 -30.16
CA LYS A 553 -14.93 32.74 -29.79
C LYS A 553 -15.72 32.24 -31.02
N ASP A 554 -15.96 33.11 -31.98
CA ASP A 554 -16.98 32.91 -33.04
C ASP A 554 -16.37 32.63 -34.43
N ASN A 555 -15.09 32.93 -34.63
CA ASN A 555 -14.40 32.79 -35.90
C ASN A 555 -13.02 32.15 -35.75
N VAL A 556 -12.56 31.46 -36.79
CA VAL A 556 -11.16 30.99 -36.83
C VAL A 556 -10.20 32.17 -36.95
N ASP A 557 -9.06 32.09 -36.24
CA ASP A 557 -7.96 33.01 -36.51
C ASP A 557 -7.44 32.76 -37.92
N PHE A 558 -7.44 33.79 -38.76
CA PHE A 558 -7.13 33.68 -40.18
C PHE A 558 -5.74 33.12 -40.45
N ASN A 559 -4.74 33.56 -39.71
CA ASN A 559 -3.36 33.11 -39.90
C ASN A 559 -3.17 31.63 -39.44
N SER A 560 -3.77 31.28 -38.34
CA SER A 560 -3.78 29.91 -37.84
C SER A 560 -4.51 28.97 -38.78
N TYR A 561 -5.69 29.34 -39.26
CA TYR A 561 -6.48 28.53 -40.19
C TYR A 561 -5.74 28.29 -41.52
N ASN A 562 -5.16 29.35 -42.14
CA ASN A 562 -4.44 29.18 -43.39
C ASN A 562 -3.17 28.30 -43.24
N TRP A 563 -2.47 28.44 -42.12
CA TRP A 563 -1.35 27.56 -41.85
C TRP A 563 -1.78 26.11 -41.61
N LEU A 564 -2.84 25.89 -40.83
CA LEU A 564 -3.40 24.55 -40.57
C LEU A 564 -3.87 23.88 -41.87
N LYS A 565 -4.49 24.64 -42.80
CA LYS A 565 -4.89 24.15 -44.12
C LYS A 565 -3.72 23.62 -44.96
N SER A 566 -2.51 24.09 -44.73
CA SER A 566 -1.31 23.59 -45.38
C SER A 566 -0.75 22.29 -44.76
N LYS A 567 -1.39 21.77 -43.67
CA LYS A 567 -0.96 20.58 -42.94
C LYS A 567 -1.83 19.39 -43.27
N ASN A 568 -1.29 18.19 -43.10
CA ASN A 568 -2.04 16.94 -43.23
C ASN A 568 -2.69 16.56 -41.91
N LEU A 569 -3.71 17.38 -41.50
CA LEU A 569 -4.39 17.15 -40.24
C LEU A 569 -5.33 15.96 -40.34
N GLN A 570 -5.13 14.97 -39.46
CA GLN A 570 -6.00 13.81 -39.34
C GLN A 570 -7.14 14.06 -38.34
N ASN A 571 -6.88 14.81 -37.25
CA ASN A 571 -7.83 14.96 -36.18
C ASN A 571 -7.71 16.34 -35.47
N ALA A 572 -8.80 16.75 -34.84
CA ALA A 572 -8.87 17.91 -33.95
C ALA A 572 -9.81 17.66 -32.78
N TYR A 573 -9.48 18.18 -31.61
CA TYR A 573 -10.37 18.17 -30.44
C TYR A 573 -10.60 19.61 -29.97
N PHE A 574 -11.83 19.90 -29.53
CA PHE A 574 -12.27 21.24 -29.17
C PHE A 574 -12.58 21.28 -27.68
N ILE A 575 -11.76 22.00 -26.90
CA ILE A 575 -11.81 22.02 -25.44
C ILE A 575 -12.52 23.29 -24.99
N GLY A 576 -13.66 23.09 -24.33
CA GLY A 576 -14.52 24.16 -23.85
C GLY A 576 -15.90 24.19 -24.52
N GLY A 577 -16.85 24.78 -23.81
CA GLY A 577 -18.24 24.92 -24.24
C GLY A 577 -18.46 26.01 -25.31
N ASN A 578 -19.69 26.06 -25.83
CA ASN A 578 -20.09 27.02 -26.87
C ASN A 578 -19.96 28.50 -26.42
N ALA A 579 -19.95 28.77 -25.11
CA ALA A 579 -19.73 30.08 -24.54
C ALA A 579 -18.33 30.68 -24.84
N VAL A 580 -17.31 29.79 -25.02
CA VAL A 580 -15.92 30.21 -25.26
C VAL A 580 -15.39 29.79 -26.64
N LEU A 581 -16.01 28.80 -27.28
CA LEU A 581 -15.63 28.26 -28.60
C LEU A 581 -16.88 27.80 -29.37
N SER A 582 -17.35 28.59 -30.33
CA SER A 582 -18.59 28.32 -31.06
C SER A 582 -18.48 27.12 -31.99
N ASP A 583 -19.63 26.53 -32.39
CA ASP A 583 -19.69 25.41 -33.33
C ASP A 583 -19.17 25.80 -34.73
N ASN A 584 -19.20 27.09 -35.09
CA ASN A 584 -18.62 27.57 -36.34
C ASN A 584 -17.11 27.25 -36.47
N ILE A 585 -16.38 27.31 -35.36
CA ILE A 585 -14.94 26.93 -35.33
C ILE A 585 -14.80 25.43 -35.67
N ILE A 586 -15.67 24.59 -35.10
CA ILE A 586 -15.66 23.14 -35.36
C ILE A 586 -15.93 22.86 -36.85
N LEU A 587 -16.97 23.51 -37.40
CA LEU A 587 -17.30 23.35 -38.82
C LEU A 587 -16.12 23.75 -39.72
N LYS A 588 -15.47 24.87 -39.43
CA LYS A 588 -14.32 25.38 -40.22
C LYS A 588 -13.09 24.44 -40.13
N ILE A 589 -12.78 23.94 -38.95
CA ILE A 589 -11.65 23.01 -38.78
C ILE A 589 -11.98 21.63 -39.42
N ASN A 590 -13.24 21.20 -39.39
CA ASN A 590 -13.65 19.98 -40.06
C ASN A 590 -13.45 20.01 -41.61
N GLU A 591 -13.46 21.21 -42.21
CA GLU A 591 -13.18 21.39 -43.66
C GLU A 591 -11.71 21.03 -44.00
N ILE A 592 -10.80 21.07 -43.04
CA ILE A 592 -9.34 20.91 -43.25
C ILE A 592 -8.76 19.65 -42.55
N THR A 593 -9.61 18.84 -41.91
CA THR A 593 -9.20 17.57 -41.29
C THR A 593 -9.65 16.39 -42.15
N SER A 594 -8.84 15.34 -42.24
CA SER A 594 -9.19 14.14 -42.99
C SER A 594 -10.25 13.28 -42.31
N ASN A 595 -10.33 13.30 -40.97
CA ASN A 595 -11.39 12.64 -40.23
C ASN A 595 -12.51 13.65 -39.91
N ASN A 596 -13.73 13.14 -39.74
CA ASN A 596 -14.85 13.95 -39.29
C ASN A 596 -14.66 14.27 -37.78
N VAL A 597 -14.55 15.57 -37.46
CA VAL A 597 -14.30 16.06 -36.09
C VAL A 597 -15.48 16.80 -35.46
N LEU A 598 -16.67 16.75 -36.09
CA LEU A 598 -17.86 17.48 -35.62
C LEU A 598 -18.30 17.08 -34.21
N SER A 599 -18.02 15.83 -33.79
CA SER A 599 -18.37 15.30 -32.46
C SER A 599 -17.21 15.39 -31.45
N ASN A 600 -16.10 16.03 -31.78
CA ASN A 600 -14.88 16.03 -30.96
C ASN A 600 -14.81 17.17 -29.95
N ARG A 601 -15.96 17.78 -29.60
CA ARG A 601 -16.03 18.74 -28.50
C ARG A 601 -15.90 18.01 -27.15
N VAL A 602 -15.10 18.58 -26.24
CA VAL A 602 -14.91 18.12 -24.86
C VAL A 602 -15.18 19.31 -23.93
N SER A 603 -16.30 19.29 -23.25
CA SER A 603 -16.73 20.40 -22.38
C SER A 603 -17.63 19.91 -21.25
N GLY A 604 -17.70 20.67 -20.17
CA GLY A 604 -18.68 20.59 -19.09
C GLY A 604 -19.34 21.94 -18.86
N ASP A 605 -20.22 22.04 -17.87
CA ASP A 605 -20.96 23.25 -17.54
C ASP A 605 -20.06 24.31 -16.88
N ASP A 606 -18.97 23.83 -16.23
CA ASP A 606 -17.93 24.69 -15.68
C ASP A 606 -16.52 24.16 -15.99
N ARG A 607 -15.52 24.89 -15.50
CA ARG A 607 -14.10 24.57 -15.70
C ARG A 607 -13.67 23.25 -15.08
N GLN A 608 -14.26 22.84 -13.94
CA GLN A 608 -13.94 21.59 -13.27
C GLN A 608 -14.56 20.42 -14.01
N GLU A 609 -15.78 20.58 -14.51
CA GLU A 609 -16.44 19.59 -15.33
C GLU A 609 -15.75 19.41 -16.68
N THR A 610 -15.34 20.49 -17.34
CA THR A 610 -14.51 20.41 -18.57
C THR A 610 -13.21 19.62 -18.27
N ASN A 611 -12.52 19.91 -17.16
CA ASN A 611 -11.34 19.16 -16.76
C ASN A 611 -11.66 17.66 -16.52
N GLY A 612 -12.76 17.36 -15.83
CA GLY A 612 -13.25 15.98 -15.66
C GLY A 612 -13.48 15.27 -17.00
N LYS A 613 -14.17 15.93 -17.94
CA LYS A 613 -14.43 15.37 -19.29
C LYS A 613 -13.15 15.17 -20.11
N VAL A 614 -12.14 16.02 -19.95
CA VAL A 614 -10.81 15.79 -20.52
C VAL A 614 -10.18 14.54 -19.94
N ILE A 615 -10.26 14.32 -18.61
CA ILE A 615 -9.74 13.12 -17.96
C ILE A 615 -10.50 11.89 -18.44
N GLU A 616 -11.82 11.92 -18.51
CA GLU A 616 -12.67 10.84 -19.03
C GLU A 616 -12.27 10.43 -20.45
N LYS A 617 -12.10 11.40 -21.33
CA LYS A 617 -11.83 11.18 -22.76
C LYS A 617 -10.42 10.66 -23.06
N PHE A 618 -9.41 11.21 -22.38
CA PHE A 618 -8.01 11.02 -22.76
C PHE A 618 -7.19 10.18 -21.78
N TYR A 619 -7.69 9.95 -20.56
CA TYR A 619 -6.99 9.18 -19.52
C TYR A 619 -7.85 7.96 -19.14
N THR A 620 -7.88 6.98 -20.06
CA THR A 620 -8.75 5.80 -19.96
C THR A 620 -8.22 4.67 -19.09
N ASN A 621 -6.96 4.76 -18.62
CA ASN A 621 -6.38 3.74 -17.74
C ASN A 621 -7.14 3.70 -16.40
N SER A 622 -7.25 2.51 -15.83
CA SER A 622 -7.81 2.30 -14.48
C SER A 622 -6.80 2.61 -13.36
N SER A 623 -5.51 2.71 -13.67
CA SER A 623 -4.47 2.99 -12.69
C SER A 623 -3.42 3.95 -13.26
N TYR A 624 -2.95 4.86 -12.40
CA TYR A 624 -1.88 5.81 -12.68
C TYR A 624 -0.86 5.74 -11.56
N GLU A 625 0.42 5.70 -11.89
CA GLU A 625 1.48 5.79 -10.90
C GLU A 625 1.36 7.07 -10.07
N LYS A 626 1.06 8.17 -10.74
CA LYS A 626 0.94 9.50 -10.12
C LYS A 626 -0.24 10.26 -10.71
N VAL A 627 -0.89 11.10 -9.90
CA VAL A 627 -1.92 12.06 -10.33
C VAL A 627 -1.55 13.42 -9.78
N LEU A 628 -1.66 14.45 -10.60
CA LEU A 628 -1.36 15.83 -10.19
C LEU A 628 -2.66 16.55 -9.85
N VAL A 629 -2.71 17.23 -8.71
CA VAL A 629 -3.87 18.02 -8.27
C VAL A 629 -3.43 19.47 -8.10
N THR A 630 -4.16 20.39 -8.72
CA THR A 630 -3.91 21.83 -8.62
C THR A 630 -5.21 22.62 -8.46
N LYS A 631 -5.10 23.86 -8.01
CA LYS A 631 -6.26 24.73 -7.84
C LYS A 631 -6.69 25.40 -9.15
N SER A 632 -7.98 25.72 -9.25
CA SER A 632 -8.57 26.40 -10.40
C SER A 632 -8.34 27.91 -10.42
N ASN A 633 -7.78 28.50 -9.34
CA ASN A 633 -7.43 29.91 -9.24
C ASN A 633 -6.40 30.19 -8.13
N PRO A 634 -5.24 30.79 -8.44
CA PRO A 634 -4.72 31.10 -9.78
C PRO A 634 -4.18 29.84 -10.50
N LEU A 635 -4.18 29.87 -11.84
CA LEU A 635 -3.86 28.74 -12.72
C LEU A 635 -2.37 28.58 -13.03
N VAL A 636 -1.53 29.47 -12.55
CA VAL A 636 -0.09 29.49 -12.89
C VAL A 636 0.64 28.19 -12.47
N ASP A 637 0.18 27.57 -11.40
CA ASP A 637 0.74 26.31 -10.94
C ASP A 637 0.39 25.14 -11.89
N ALA A 638 -0.84 25.14 -12.46
CA ALA A 638 -1.25 24.20 -13.50
C ALA A 638 -0.38 24.30 -14.75
N LEU A 639 -0.04 25.53 -15.15
CA LEU A 639 0.84 25.80 -16.29
C LEU A 639 2.23 25.14 -16.11
N THR A 640 2.85 25.37 -14.96
CA THR A 640 4.21 24.83 -14.70
C THR A 640 4.22 23.33 -14.45
N ALA A 641 3.09 22.76 -14.03
CA ALA A 641 2.92 21.31 -13.85
C ALA A 641 2.72 20.54 -15.17
N GLY A 642 2.28 21.21 -16.24
CA GLY A 642 1.95 20.59 -17.52
C GLY A 642 3.04 19.67 -18.07
N PRO A 643 4.30 20.10 -18.20
CA PRO A 643 5.38 19.27 -18.71
C PRO A 643 5.70 18.04 -17.82
N LEU A 644 5.62 18.19 -16.48
CA LEU A 644 5.78 17.07 -15.56
C LEU A 644 4.66 16.04 -15.73
N ALA A 645 3.41 16.50 -15.79
CA ALA A 645 2.25 15.63 -15.98
C ALA A 645 2.32 14.87 -17.30
N ALA A 646 2.70 15.54 -18.38
CA ALA A 646 2.91 14.93 -19.70
C ALA A 646 4.02 13.87 -19.66
N LYS A 647 5.16 14.17 -19.02
CA LYS A 647 6.29 13.24 -18.85
C LYS A 647 5.89 11.99 -18.08
N LEU A 648 5.01 12.14 -17.09
CA LEU A 648 4.47 11.04 -16.27
C LEU A 648 3.25 10.35 -16.92
N LYS A 649 2.75 10.84 -18.06
CA LYS A 649 1.50 10.40 -18.70
C LYS A 649 0.31 10.39 -17.73
N SER A 650 0.25 11.41 -16.90
CA SER A 650 -0.67 11.51 -15.77
C SER A 650 -1.66 12.65 -15.96
N PRO A 651 -2.91 12.52 -15.50
CA PRO A 651 -3.87 13.61 -15.54
C PRO A 651 -3.51 14.72 -14.56
N ILE A 652 -3.92 15.96 -14.90
CA ILE A 652 -3.99 17.06 -13.95
C ILE A 652 -5.46 17.24 -13.55
N VAL A 653 -5.75 17.08 -12.27
CA VAL A 653 -7.07 17.34 -11.69
C VAL A 653 -7.09 18.78 -11.20
N ILE A 654 -7.90 19.63 -11.83
CA ILE A 654 -8.05 21.05 -11.47
C ILE A 654 -9.24 21.16 -10.52
N VAL A 655 -8.97 21.44 -9.23
CA VAL A 655 -10.00 21.51 -8.19
C VAL A 655 -10.31 22.95 -7.75
N GLY A 656 -11.53 23.17 -7.29
CA GLY A 656 -11.96 24.36 -6.59
C GLY A 656 -11.92 24.18 -5.07
N ASN A 657 -12.90 24.78 -4.39
CA ASN A 657 -13.12 24.55 -2.94
C ASN A 657 -13.62 23.12 -2.65
N SER A 658 -14.12 22.43 -3.67
CA SER A 658 -14.52 21.02 -3.64
C SER A 658 -14.20 20.36 -4.98
N VAL A 659 -14.21 19.03 -5.01
CA VAL A 659 -14.17 18.21 -6.24
C VAL A 659 -15.59 18.16 -6.80
N SER A 660 -15.77 18.38 -8.11
CA SER A 660 -17.10 18.31 -8.72
C SER A 660 -17.63 16.87 -8.74
N LYS A 661 -18.96 16.72 -8.82
CA LYS A 661 -19.60 15.40 -8.94
C LYS A 661 -19.11 14.66 -10.18
N THR A 662 -18.96 15.36 -11.29
CA THR A 662 -18.43 14.80 -12.55
C THR A 662 -17.00 14.30 -12.36
N GLN A 663 -16.11 15.08 -11.75
CA GLN A 663 -14.75 14.65 -11.44
C GLN A 663 -14.75 13.44 -10.50
N SER A 664 -15.61 13.42 -9.47
CA SER A 664 -15.71 12.29 -8.53
C SER A 664 -16.07 11.00 -9.25
N ASN A 665 -17.13 10.99 -10.05
CA ASN A 665 -17.56 9.81 -10.81
C ASN A 665 -16.48 9.29 -11.78
N ILE A 666 -15.65 10.18 -12.33
CA ILE A 666 -14.58 9.84 -13.28
C ILE A 666 -13.34 9.28 -12.55
N LEU A 667 -13.05 9.80 -11.36
CA LEU A 667 -11.88 9.39 -10.58
C LEU A 667 -12.12 8.10 -9.77
N GLU A 668 -13.34 7.88 -9.28
CA GLU A 668 -13.70 6.71 -8.43
C GLU A 668 -13.29 5.35 -9.01
N PRO A 669 -13.44 5.04 -10.33
CA PRO A 669 -12.97 3.79 -10.90
C PRO A 669 -11.45 3.75 -11.17
N LYS A 670 -10.69 4.76 -10.78
CA LYS A 670 -9.26 4.88 -11.04
C LYS A 670 -8.46 4.74 -9.75
N LYS A 671 -7.24 4.24 -9.87
CA LYS A 671 -6.30 4.09 -8.76
C LYS A 671 -5.03 4.89 -8.98
N SER A 672 -4.40 5.33 -7.89
CA SER A 672 -3.05 5.92 -7.94
C SER A 672 -2.27 5.57 -6.67
N SER A 673 -0.96 5.47 -6.76
CA SER A 673 -0.09 5.29 -5.59
C SER A 673 0.40 6.60 -4.98
N LEU A 674 0.37 7.70 -5.77
CA LEU A 674 0.89 9.00 -5.36
C LEU A 674 0.08 10.14 -5.97
N VAL A 675 -0.30 11.11 -5.14
CA VAL A 675 -0.89 12.38 -5.55
C VAL A 675 0.14 13.49 -5.33
N TYR A 676 0.47 14.24 -6.39
CA TYR A 676 1.21 15.49 -6.26
C TYR A 676 0.25 16.64 -5.96
N GLU A 677 0.39 17.29 -4.82
CA GLU A 677 -0.27 18.55 -4.49
C GLU A 677 0.55 19.69 -5.10
N ILE A 678 0.04 20.30 -6.20
CA ILE A 678 0.75 21.29 -7.01
C ILE A 678 0.37 22.71 -6.58
N GLY A 679 1.33 23.43 -5.99
CA GLY A 679 1.14 24.78 -5.51
C GLY A 679 0.48 24.90 -4.14
N GLY A 680 0.56 26.07 -3.53
CA GLY A 680 -0.03 26.35 -2.22
C GLY A 680 -1.50 26.76 -2.30
N GLY A 681 -2.24 26.57 -1.18
CA GLY A 681 -3.61 27.06 -1.03
C GLY A 681 -4.67 26.19 -1.74
N ILE A 682 -4.37 24.94 -2.04
CA ILE A 682 -5.40 23.96 -2.41
C ILE A 682 -6.20 23.64 -1.15
N ASN A 683 -7.52 23.52 -1.27
CA ASN A 683 -8.36 23.12 -0.15
C ASN A 683 -8.03 21.70 0.30
N THR A 684 -7.69 21.52 1.58
CA THR A 684 -7.33 20.23 2.14
C THR A 684 -8.43 19.18 1.96
N ASN A 685 -9.71 19.58 2.06
CA ASN A 685 -10.83 18.66 1.83
C ASN A 685 -10.86 18.18 0.37
N SER A 686 -10.48 19.04 -0.59
CA SER A 686 -10.40 18.64 -2.00
C SER A 686 -9.28 17.62 -2.24
N ILE A 687 -8.10 17.80 -1.63
CA ILE A 687 -7.00 16.81 -1.69
C ILE A 687 -7.43 15.50 -1.06
N ASN A 688 -8.00 15.55 0.15
CA ASN A 688 -8.47 14.34 0.84
C ASN A 688 -9.54 13.60 0.02
N HIS A 689 -10.47 14.35 -0.61
CA HIS A 689 -11.50 13.74 -1.44
C HIS A 689 -10.91 13.06 -2.69
N VAL A 690 -9.96 13.72 -3.38
CA VAL A 690 -9.26 13.10 -4.54
C VAL A 690 -8.52 11.83 -4.12
N THR A 691 -7.83 11.84 -2.97
CA THR A 691 -7.13 10.64 -2.48
C THR A 691 -8.08 9.52 -2.09
N GLU A 692 -9.29 9.84 -1.57
CA GLU A 692 -10.33 8.83 -1.32
C GLU A 692 -10.84 8.17 -2.61
N LEU A 693 -10.97 8.96 -3.67
CA LEU A 693 -11.47 8.45 -4.96
C LEU A 693 -10.45 7.59 -5.70
N LEU A 694 -9.15 7.82 -5.46
CA LEU A 694 -8.05 7.16 -6.18
C LEU A 694 -7.45 5.93 -5.43
N LYS A 695 -8.13 5.38 -4.45
CA LYS A 695 -7.70 4.24 -3.64
C LYS A 695 -7.89 2.88 -4.35
#